data_fcae3f5eb4169b626d3557ced7052342
#
_entry.id   fcae3f5eb4169b626d3557ced7052342
#
_cell.length_a   1.000
_cell.length_b   1.000
_cell.length_c   1.000
_cell.angle_alpha   90.00
_cell.angle_beta   90.00
_cell.angle_gamma   90.00
#
_symmetry.space_group_name_H-M   'P 1'
#
loop_
_entity.id
_entity.type
_entity.pdbx_description
1 polymer ?
#
loop_
_entity_poly.entity_id
_entity_poly.type
_entity_poly.pdbx_seq_one_letter_code
_entity_poly.pdbx_strand_id
1 'polypeptide(L)'
;MKKNYQFLNNINFPSDLRKVSENNLQKVADEVREEMISAVSETGGHLGAGLGVVELTVALHYVFDTPNDKLIWDVGHQSYPHKILTGRKDKIRTLRQGDGLSGFTKRSESEYDPFGAAHSSTSISSALGIAEANKLENKSSNVIAVIGDGAISAGMAYEAMNNAGASKTKMIVILNDNDMSIAKPVGAMRTYLAKLFTGKIYFSLRETLKLITSAFSKRFSAKAGKAEDFFRSAVTGGTLFSSLGFYYAGPIDGHDLSSLVPILKNAKESRHEGPIMIHIKTQKGKGYSYAEKANDHYHGVSKFNVETGEQVKSKSNLPAYTKVFANTLVKHAKKDSKIVGITAAMPGGTGMDIFGKEFPNRMFDVGIAEQHAVTFAAGLATEGYKPYAAIYSTFLQRAYDQVVHDVAIQSLPVRFAIDRAGLVGADGSTHAGSFDITYLSTLPNFVVMAASDEAELVKMINTSVDINDRPSAIRYPRGTGVGVDLPSIDEKIEIGKGRVVQQGTQVCILNLGTRLEECKLAVEELKAKGVSTTLIDARFAKPLDEELILKSAKEHELMITIEEGSIGGFGSHVKNLLAERGVFDKGLKFRSMTLPDEFIEQDDPKKMYDKAGLNSSQISKKIADILFQKETIRVVKN
;
A
#
# COMPACT_ATOMS: atom_id res chain seq x y z
N MET A 1 -6.86 -12.73 -28.71
CA MET A 1 -8.09 -12.38 -29.47
C MET A 1 -9.12 -11.83 -28.48
N LYS A 2 -9.77 -10.68 -28.76
CA LYS A 2 -10.90 -10.22 -27.92
C LYS A 2 -11.99 -11.28 -27.99
N LYS A 3 -12.41 -11.80 -26.85
CA LYS A 3 -13.55 -12.71 -26.76
C LYS A 3 -14.82 -11.98 -27.18
N ASN A 4 -15.75 -12.71 -27.78
CA ASN A 4 -17.05 -12.16 -28.16
C ASN A 4 -18.06 -12.49 -27.05
N TYR A 5 -18.36 -11.50 -26.20
CA TYR A 5 -19.30 -11.62 -25.11
C TYR A 5 -20.74 -11.27 -25.53
N GLN A 6 -21.73 -11.96 -25.00
CA GLN A 6 -23.13 -11.72 -25.34
C GLN A 6 -23.63 -10.37 -24.81
N PHE A 7 -23.26 -10.01 -23.58
CA PHE A 7 -23.72 -8.80 -22.89
C PHE A 7 -22.61 -7.75 -22.76
N LEU A 8 -21.42 -8.14 -22.32
CA LEU A 8 -20.34 -7.22 -21.97
C LEU A 8 -19.84 -6.41 -23.18
N ASN A 9 -19.97 -6.93 -24.40
CA ASN A 9 -19.62 -6.17 -25.61
C ASN A 9 -20.44 -4.88 -25.74
N ASN A 10 -21.71 -4.88 -25.28
CA ASN A 10 -22.63 -3.74 -25.36
C ASN A 10 -22.69 -2.91 -24.08
N ILE A 11 -21.94 -3.29 -23.04
CA ILE A 11 -21.87 -2.56 -21.76
C ILE A 11 -20.53 -1.81 -21.73
N ASN A 12 -20.59 -0.49 -21.90
CA ASN A 12 -19.45 0.39 -21.71
C ASN A 12 -19.51 1.14 -20.39
N PHE A 13 -20.71 1.54 -19.97
CA PHE A 13 -20.96 2.31 -18.76
C PHE A 13 -22.08 1.68 -17.92
N PRO A 14 -22.18 2.02 -16.63
CA PRO A 14 -23.26 1.56 -15.77
C PRO A 14 -24.67 1.85 -16.31
N SER A 15 -24.83 2.92 -17.07
CA SER A 15 -26.10 3.25 -17.77
C SER A 15 -26.52 2.18 -18.77
N ASP A 16 -25.58 1.47 -19.39
CA ASP A 16 -25.89 0.35 -20.30
C ASP A 16 -26.22 -0.90 -19.51
N LEU A 17 -25.51 -1.15 -18.39
CA LEU A 17 -25.80 -2.26 -17.50
C LEU A 17 -27.24 -2.17 -16.94
N ARG A 18 -27.70 -0.97 -16.58
CA ARG A 18 -29.07 -0.75 -16.07
C ARG A 18 -30.19 -1.05 -17.08
N LYS A 19 -29.86 -1.20 -18.37
CA LYS A 19 -30.81 -1.63 -19.41
C LYS A 19 -30.95 -3.16 -19.51
N VAL A 20 -30.04 -3.90 -18.89
CA VAL A 20 -30.07 -5.37 -18.87
C VAL A 20 -31.16 -5.83 -17.90
N SER A 21 -31.91 -6.87 -18.25
CA SER A 21 -32.90 -7.45 -17.33
C SER A 21 -32.25 -8.14 -16.15
N GLU A 22 -32.86 -8.09 -14.96
CA GLU A 22 -32.32 -8.68 -13.72
C GLU A 22 -31.94 -10.16 -13.91
N ASN A 23 -32.75 -10.92 -14.65
CA ASN A 23 -32.49 -12.34 -14.91
C ASN A 23 -31.19 -12.62 -15.69
N ASN A 24 -30.61 -11.63 -16.34
CA ASN A 24 -29.36 -11.76 -17.10
C ASN A 24 -28.14 -11.20 -16.36
N LEU A 25 -28.30 -10.61 -15.18
CA LEU A 25 -27.18 -10.02 -14.44
C LEU A 25 -26.10 -11.05 -14.05
N GLN A 26 -26.49 -12.30 -13.78
CA GLN A 26 -25.52 -13.36 -13.51
C GLN A 26 -24.63 -13.63 -14.74
N LYS A 27 -25.20 -13.63 -15.94
CA LYS A 27 -24.42 -13.81 -17.19
C LYS A 27 -23.43 -12.65 -17.38
N VAL A 28 -23.86 -11.41 -17.09
CA VAL A 28 -22.95 -10.25 -17.11
C VAL A 28 -21.82 -10.44 -16.11
N ALA A 29 -22.11 -10.89 -14.87
CA ALA A 29 -21.09 -11.16 -13.86
C ALA A 29 -20.08 -12.22 -14.32
N ASP A 30 -20.57 -13.28 -14.96
CA ASP A 30 -19.70 -14.35 -15.48
C ASP A 30 -18.79 -13.84 -16.60
N GLU A 31 -19.29 -13.02 -17.52
CA GLU A 31 -18.49 -12.40 -18.59
C GLU A 31 -17.46 -11.40 -18.05
N VAL A 32 -17.82 -10.59 -17.05
CA VAL A 32 -16.89 -9.67 -16.35
C VAL A 32 -15.77 -10.45 -15.65
N ARG A 33 -16.09 -11.56 -15.00
CA ARG A 33 -15.14 -12.46 -14.35
C ARG A 33 -14.16 -13.02 -15.36
N GLU A 34 -14.67 -13.53 -16.49
CA GLU A 34 -13.86 -14.11 -17.55
C GLU A 34 -12.90 -13.09 -18.17
N GLU A 35 -13.39 -11.89 -18.48
CA GLU A 35 -12.57 -10.79 -19.02
C GLU A 35 -11.48 -10.38 -18.03
N MET A 36 -11.81 -10.29 -16.73
CA MET A 36 -10.84 -9.95 -15.68
C MET A 36 -9.74 -11.01 -15.54
N ILE A 37 -10.10 -12.32 -15.54
CA ILE A 37 -9.11 -13.40 -15.49
C ILE A 37 -8.18 -13.31 -16.70
N SER A 38 -8.74 -13.14 -17.90
CA SER A 38 -7.98 -13.00 -19.13
C SER A 38 -7.03 -11.79 -19.07
N ALA A 39 -7.50 -10.62 -18.66
CA ALA A 39 -6.68 -9.41 -18.59
C ALA A 39 -5.55 -9.53 -17.56
N VAL A 40 -5.87 -10.01 -16.34
CA VAL A 40 -4.88 -10.13 -15.27
C VAL A 40 -3.84 -11.25 -15.55
N SER A 41 -4.20 -12.27 -16.31
CA SER A 41 -3.22 -13.28 -16.75
C SER A 41 -2.07 -12.67 -17.57
N GLU A 42 -2.34 -11.60 -18.33
CA GLU A 42 -1.37 -10.88 -19.13
C GLU A 42 -0.60 -9.79 -18.36
N THR A 43 -1.24 -9.16 -17.37
CA THR A 43 -0.68 -8.01 -16.66
C THR A 43 -0.09 -8.36 -15.31
N GLY A 44 -0.61 -9.41 -14.66
CA GLY A 44 -0.49 -9.61 -13.23
C GLY A 44 -1.37 -8.63 -12.46
N GLY A 45 -1.47 -8.78 -11.13
CA GLY A 45 -2.22 -7.87 -10.26
C GLY A 45 -3.02 -8.56 -9.16
N HIS A 46 -4.02 -7.85 -8.61
CA HIS A 46 -4.84 -8.32 -7.51
C HIS A 46 -6.08 -9.09 -8.02
N LEU A 47 -5.91 -10.36 -8.37
CA LEU A 47 -6.97 -11.14 -9.00
C LEU A 47 -8.03 -11.60 -8.00
N GLY A 48 -7.61 -12.26 -6.93
CA GLY A 48 -8.53 -12.94 -6.00
C GLY A 48 -9.53 -12.01 -5.32
N ALA A 49 -9.09 -10.81 -4.95
CA ALA A 49 -9.96 -9.80 -4.34
C ALA A 49 -11.03 -9.31 -5.33
N GLY A 50 -10.65 -9.06 -6.59
CA GLY A 50 -11.58 -8.69 -7.67
C GLY A 50 -12.60 -9.78 -7.97
N LEU A 51 -12.17 -11.05 -8.01
CA LEU A 51 -13.06 -12.21 -8.23
C LEU A 51 -14.12 -12.34 -7.14
N GLY A 52 -13.77 -12.00 -5.89
CA GLY A 52 -14.67 -12.03 -4.75
C GLY A 52 -15.81 -11.00 -4.80
N VAL A 53 -15.69 -9.95 -5.62
CA VAL A 53 -16.67 -8.84 -5.65
C VAL A 53 -17.30 -8.61 -7.02
N VAL A 54 -17.24 -9.58 -7.92
CA VAL A 54 -17.80 -9.41 -9.28
C VAL A 54 -19.32 -9.20 -9.20
N GLU A 55 -20.06 -10.08 -8.52
CA GLU A 55 -21.52 -9.97 -8.36
C GLU A 55 -21.89 -8.69 -7.61
N LEU A 56 -21.19 -8.37 -6.53
CA LEU A 56 -21.39 -7.13 -5.79
C LEU A 56 -21.21 -5.89 -6.70
N THR A 57 -20.17 -5.87 -7.53
CA THR A 57 -19.89 -4.75 -8.45
C THR A 57 -21.00 -4.58 -9.47
N VAL A 58 -21.46 -5.70 -10.06
CA VAL A 58 -22.59 -5.69 -11.00
C VAL A 58 -23.85 -5.17 -10.30
N ALA A 59 -24.18 -5.67 -9.10
CA ALA A 59 -25.34 -5.25 -8.34
C ALA A 59 -25.29 -3.75 -7.97
N LEU A 60 -24.14 -3.26 -7.52
CA LEU A 60 -23.95 -1.85 -7.16
C LEU A 60 -24.17 -0.93 -8.37
N HIS A 61 -23.55 -1.22 -9.52
CA HIS A 61 -23.71 -0.39 -10.72
C HIS A 61 -25.08 -0.55 -11.39
N TYR A 62 -25.77 -1.66 -11.15
CA TYR A 62 -27.13 -1.85 -11.59
C TYR A 62 -28.14 -1.03 -10.78
N VAL A 63 -27.97 -1.01 -9.45
CA VAL A 63 -28.92 -0.36 -8.52
C VAL A 63 -28.67 1.13 -8.39
N PHE A 64 -27.42 1.55 -8.19
CA PHE A 64 -27.06 2.95 -7.95
C PHE A 64 -26.76 3.69 -9.25
N ASP A 65 -27.15 4.97 -9.27
CA ASP A 65 -26.94 5.84 -10.44
C ASP A 65 -25.54 6.45 -10.43
N THR A 66 -24.50 5.57 -10.51
CA THR A 66 -23.13 6.03 -10.64
C THR A 66 -22.90 6.69 -12.02
N PRO A 67 -22.11 7.80 -12.10
CA PRO A 67 -21.27 8.42 -11.08
C PRO A 67 -22.00 9.47 -10.20
N ASN A 68 -23.30 9.71 -10.36
CA ASN A 68 -24.06 10.62 -9.51
C ASN A 68 -24.07 10.14 -8.06
N ASP A 69 -24.50 8.89 -7.84
CA ASP A 69 -24.28 8.18 -6.59
C ASP A 69 -22.78 7.86 -6.46
N LYS A 70 -22.17 8.08 -5.29
CA LYS A 70 -20.72 7.99 -5.07
C LYS A 70 -20.35 6.62 -4.52
N LEU A 71 -19.60 5.84 -5.29
CA LEU A 71 -19.11 4.52 -4.90
C LEU A 71 -17.62 4.58 -4.57
N ILE A 72 -17.25 4.26 -3.34
CA ILE A 72 -15.89 4.33 -2.82
C ILE A 72 -15.43 2.92 -2.44
N TRP A 73 -14.31 2.49 -3.00
CA TRP A 73 -13.67 1.21 -2.72
C TRP A 73 -12.55 1.39 -1.70
N ASP A 74 -12.63 0.73 -0.55
CA ASP A 74 -11.51 0.68 0.40
C ASP A 74 -10.34 -0.08 -0.20
N VAL A 75 -9.11 0.39 -0.02
CA VAL A 75 -7.90 -0.10 -0.70
C VAL A 75 -7.99 0.03 -2.23
N GLY A 76 -9.08 -0.36 -2.84
CA GLY A 76 -9.29 -0.29 -4.29
C GLY A 76 -8.61 -1.39 -5.12
N HIS A 77 -7.95 -2.36 -4.49
CA HIS A 77 -7.31 -3.51 -5.16
C HIS A 77 -8.33 -4.49 -5.77
N GLN A 78 -9.58 -4.47 -5.31
CA GLN A 78 -10.70 -5.26 -5.83
C GLN A 78 -11.45 -4.56 -6.97
N SER A 79 -11.01 -3.39 -7.44
CA SER A 79 -11.77 -2.52 -8.35
C SER A 79 -11.70 -2.91 -9.84
N TYR A 80 -11.11 -4.04 -10.21
CA TYR A 80 -10.99 -4.41 -11.63
C TYR A 80 -12.34 -4.65 -12.31
N PRO A 81 -13.33 -5.34 -11.69
CA PRO A 81 -14.69 -5.41 -12.24
C PRO A 81 -15.32 -4.01 -12.41
N HIS A 82 -15.10 -3.12 -11.44
CA HIS A 82 -15.55 -1.74 -11.50
C HIS A 82 -14.94 -1.00 -12.70
N LYS A 83 -13.63 -1.14 -12.95
CA LYS A 83 -12.99 -0.53 -14.13
C LYS A 83 -13.56 -1.06 -15.45
N ILE A 84 -13.83 -2.37 -15.54
CA ILE A 84 -14.43 -3.00 -16.72
C ILE A 84 -15.81 -2.39 -17.02
N LEU A 85 -16.65 -2.17 -16.00
CA LEU A 85 -18.01 -1.65 -16.14
C LEU A 85 -18.11 -0.12 -16.25
N THR A 86 -17.01 0.61 -16.11
CA THR A 86 -16.99 2.08 -16.06
C THR A 86 -16.10 2.71 -17.15
N GLY A 87 -16.21 2.23 -18.37
CA GLY A 87 -15.58 2.83 -19.55
C GLY A 87 -14.11 2.49 -19.77
N ARG A 88 -13.54 1.58 -18.95
CA ARG A 88 -12.10 1.24 -19.00
C ARG A 88 -11.81 -0.17 -19.54
N LYS A 89 -12.84 -0.88 -20.00
CA LYS A 89 -12.75 -2.25 -20.52
C LYS A 89 -11.69 -2.42 -21.61
N ASP A 90 -11.63 -1.49 -22.56
CA ASP A 90 -10.66 -1.58 -23.67
C ASP A 90 -9.21 -1.38 -23.23
N LYS A 91 -9.00 -0.70 -22.10
CA LYS A 91 -7.68 -0.45 -21.49
C LYS A 91 -7.32 -1.44 -20.39
N ILE A 92 -8.18 -2.41 -20.06
CA ILE A 92 -7.97 -3.28 -18.88
C ILE A 92 -6.67 -4.08 -18.97
N ARG A 93 -6.16 -4.38 -20.17
CA ARG A 93 -4.88 -5.06 -20.41
C ARG A 93 -3.66 -4.15 -20.26
N THR A 94 -3.85 -2.89 -19.86
CA THR A 94 -2.76 -1.98 -19.49
C THR A 94 -2.64 -1.79 -17.97
N LEU A 95 -3.37 -2.57 -17.18
CA LEU A 95 -3.32 -2.51 -15.72
C LEU A 95 -1.89 -2.59 -15.20
N ARG A 96 -1.52 -1.65 -14.31
CA ARG A 96 -0.25 -1.63 -13.58
C ARG A 96 1.00 -1.46 -14.46
N GLN A 97 0.82 -1.03 -15.71
CA GLN A 97 1.90 -0.75 -16.66
C GLN A 97 2.06 0.75 -16.84
N GLY A 98 3.22 1.17 -17.37
CA GLY A 98 3.46 2.57 -17.72
C GLY A 98 2.40 3.10 -18.69
N ASP A 99 1.92 4.31 -18.46
CA ASP A 99 0.85 4.98 -19.22
C ASP A 99 -0.48 4.23 -19.26
N GLY A 100 -0.63 3.19 -18.43
CA GLY A 100 -1.80 2.34 -18.35
C GLY A 100 -2.67 2.63 -17.12
N LEU A 101 -3.65 1.73 -16.90
CA LEU A 101 -4.55 1.84 -15.78
C LEU A 101 -3.85 1.53 -14.45
N SER A 102 -4.15 2.31 -13.43
CA SER A 102 -3.73 2.05 -12.04
C SER A 102 -4.30 0.72 -11.53
N GLY A 103 -3.56 0.05 -10.66
CA GLY A 103 -4.03 -1.13 -9.94
C GLY A 103 -5.10 -0.84 -8.87
N PHE A 104 -5.42 0.45 -8.63
CA PHE A 104 -6.34 0.94 -7.61
C PHE A 104 -7.29 1.98 -8.22
N THR A 105 -8.31 2.40 -7.45
CA THR A 105 -9.15 3.53 -7.87
C THR A 105 -8.33 4.82 -7.87
N LYS A 106 -8.55 5.67 -8.90
CA LYS A 106 -7.78 6.90 -9.10
C LYS A 106 -8.65 7.98 -9.73
N ARG A 107 -8.82 9.11 -9.03
CA ARG A 107 -9.69 10.22 -9.47
C ARG A 107 -9.37 10.78 -10.85
N SER A 108 -8.07 10.88 -11.16
CA SER A 108 -7.64 11.39 -12.48
C SER A 108 -7.86 10.40 -13.63
N GLU A 109 -8.20 9.15 -13.32
CA GLU A 109 -8.44 8.10 -14.31
C GLU A 109 -9.91 8.04 -14.76
N SER A 110 -10.85 8.34 -13.85
CA SER A 110 -12.28 8.22 -14.14
C SER A 110 -13.14 9.02 -13.15
N GLU A 111 -14.24 9.61 -13.67
CA GLU A 111 -15.29 10.23 -12.85
C GLU A 111 -16.02 9.23 -11.94
N TYR A 112 -15.96 7.93 -12.26
CA TYR A 112 -16.49 6.85 -11.44
C TYR A 112 -15.63 6.52 -10.22
N ASP A 113 -14.43 7.10 -10.11
CA ASP A 113 -13.53 6.99 -8.98
C ASP A 113 -13.58 8.29 -8.13
N PRO A 114 -14.64 8.54 -7.34
CA PRO A 114 -14.82 9.82 -6.63
C PRO A 114 -13.73 10.05 -5.58
N PHE A 115 -13.08 8.98 -5.13
CA PHE A 115 -11.96 9.01 -4.20
C PHE A 115 -10.90 7.99 -4.60
N GLY A 116 -9.62 8.41 -4.60
CA GLY A 116 -8.49 7.53 -4.85
C GLY A 116 -8.20 6.66 -3.64
N ALA A 117 -7.69 5.45 -3.87
CA ALA A 117 -7.35 4.51 -2.81
C ALA A 117 -5.98 3.86 -3.06
N ALA A 118 -5.57 3.00 -2.20
CA ALA A 118 -4.50 1.99 -2.19
C ALA A 118 -4.05 1.68 -0.77
N HIS A 119 -4.21 2.63 0.17
CA HIS A 119 -4.10 2.38 1.60
C HIS A 119 -5.49 2.07 2.17
N SER A 120 -5.54 1.15 3.14
CA SER A 120 -6.79 0.66 3.70
C SER A 120 -7.46 1.63 4.68
N SER A 121 -8.74 1.36 4.96
CA SER A 121 -9.49 1.91 6.10
C SER A 121 -9.87 3.38 5.98
N THR A 122 -9.79 3.94 4.77
CA THR A 122 -10.10 5.36 4.49
C THR A 122 -11.50 5.56 3.94
N SER A 123 -12.15 4.49 3.43
CA SER A 123 -13.39 4.59 2.67
C SER A 123 -14.56 5.14 3.46
N ILE A 124 -14.74 4.74 4.73
CA ILE A 124 -15.85 5.23 5.56
C ILE A 124 -15.66 6.72 5.86
N SER A 125 -14.44 7.15 6.20
CA SER A 125 -14.14 8.57 6.45
C SER A 125 -14.39 9.44 5.22
N SER A 126 -13.91 9.01 4.06
CA SER A 126 -14.10 9.76 2.81
C SER A 126 -15.57 9.77 2.38
N ALA A 127 -16.29 8.65 2.56
CA ALA A 127 -17.71 8.58 2.30
C ALA A 127 -18.52 9.49 3.23
N LEU A 128 -18.19 9.53 4.51
CA LEU A 128 -18.81 10.44 5.47
C LEU A 128 -18.60 11.90 5.06
N GLY A 129 -17.38 12.28 4.69
CA GLY A 129 -17.09 13.64 4.21
C GLY A 129 -17.88 14.02 2.96
N ILE A 130 -18.03 13.11 1.99
CA ILE A 130 -18.85 13.34 0.79
C ILE A 130 -20.35 13.42 1.16
N ALA A 131 -20.83 12.57 2.07
CA ALA A 131 -22.22 12.58 2.51
C ALA A 131 -22.58 13.86 3.28
N GLU A 132 -21.67 14.37 4.11
CA GLU A 132 -21.85 15.69 4.77
C GLU A 132 -21.84 16.83 3.76
N ALA A 133 -20.98 16.81 2.74
CA ALA A 133 -21.00 17.79 1.66
C ALA A 133 -22.33 17.78 0.89
N ASN A 134 -22.86 16.58 0.59
CA ASN A 134 -24.17 16.43 -0.02
C ASN A 134 -25.28 17.05 0.85
N LYS A 135 -25.23 16.84 2.16
CA LYS A 135 -26.19 17.41 3.12
C LYS A 135 -26.12 18.94 3.15
N LEU A 136 -24.92 19.53 3.16
CA LEU A 136 -24.71 20.97 3.11
C LEU A 136 -25.25 21.59 1.82
N GLU A 137 -25.14 20.88 0.70
CA GLU A 137 -25.60 21.33 -0.62
C GLU A 137 -27.04 20.88 -0.96
N ASN A 138 -27.74 20.20 -0.03
CA ASN A 138 -29.08 19.61 -0.25
C ASN A 138 -29.15 18.68 -1.46
N LYS A 139 -28.08 17.93 -1.74
CA LYS A 139 -28.02 16.91 -2.78
C LYS A 139 -28.59 15.60 -2.26
N SER A 140 -29.31 14.88 -3.11
CA SER A 140 -29.96 13.59 -2.78
C SER A 140 -29.18 12.36 -3.22
N SER A 141 -27.95 12.51 -3.74
CA SER A 141 -27.14 11.38 -4.20
C SER A 141 -26.71 10.49 -3.04
N ASN A 142 -26.73 9.16 -3.27
CA ASN A 142 -26.28 8.20 -2.29
C ASN A 142 -24.75 8.16 -2.24
N VAL A 143 -24.20 7.83 -1.06
CA VAL A 143 -22.77 7.63 -0.87
C VAL A 143 -22.56 6.23 -0.32
N ILE A 144 -21.80 5.41 -1.04
CA ILE A 144 -21.58 4.00 -0.75
C ILE A 144 -20.08 3.75 -0.53
N ALA A 145 -19.70 3.20 0.62
CA ALA A 145 -18.36 2.73 0.91
C ALA A 145 -18.33 1.20 0.94
N VAL A 146 -17.41 0.58 0.22
CA VAL A 146 -17.17 -0.87 0.29
C VAL A 146 -15.86 -1.09 1.02
N ILE A 147 -15.91 -1.77 2.17
CA ILE A 147 -14.78 -2.03 3.04
C ILE A 147 -14.65 -3.52 3.35
N GLY A 148 -13.43 -4.05 3.33
CA GLY A 148 -13.16 -5.45 3.69
C GLY A 148 -13.07 -5.67 5.21
N ASP A 149 -13.25 -6.91 5.63
CA ASP A 149 -13.16 -7.37 7.03
C ASP A 149 -11.79 -7.07 7.67
N GLY A 150 -10.70 -7.18 6.93
CA GLY A 150 -9.37 -6.79 7.40
C GLY A 150 -9.21 -5.28 7.61
N ALA A 151 -9.80 -4.47 6.72
CA ALA A 151 -9.66 -3.02 6.75
C ALA A 151 -10.57 -2.36 7.81
N ILE A 152 -11.74 -2.92 8.11
CA ILE A 152 -12.66 -2.37 9.10
C ILE A 152 -12.11 -2.48 10.54
N SER A 153 -11.11 -3.32 10.78
CA SER A 153 -10.49 -3.49 12.09
C SER A 153 -9.50 -2.38 12.45
N ALA A 154 -9.13 -1.50 11.53
CA ALA A 154 -8.20 -0.40 11.80
C ALA A 154 -8.85 0.79 12.52
N GLY A 155 -8.06 1.53 13.30
CA GLY A 155 -8.53 2.64 14.14
C GLY A 155 -9.34 3.68 13.38
N MET A 156 -8.88 4.14 12.21
CA MET A 156 -9.58 5.13 11.39
C MET A 156 -11.00 4.69 10.98
N ALA A 157 -11.22 3.39 10.72
CA ALA A 157 -12.55 2.88 10.41
C ALA A 157 -13.48 3.01 11.63
N TYR A 158 -12.98 2.74 12.85
CA TYR A 158 -13.75 2.96 14.09
C TYR A 158 -14.05 4.42 14.34
N GLU A 159 -13.09 5.31 14.15
CA GLU A 159 -13.27 6.76 14.28
C GLU A 159 -14.36 7.25 13.31
N ALA A 160 -14.31 6.78 12.07
CA ALA A 160 -15.31 7.13 11.05
C ALA A 160 -16.70 6.59 11.39
N MET A 161 -16.80 5.33 11.83
CA MET A 161 -18.08 4.75 12.24
C MET A 161 -18.67 5.46 13.45
N ASN A 162 -17.86 5.79 14.46
CA ASN A 162 -18.27 6.54 15.63
C ASN A 162 -18.85 7.91 15.25
N ASN A 163 -18.18 8.63 14.35
CA ASN A 163 -18.65 9.93 13.88
C ASN A 163 -19.90 9.82 13.00
N ALA A 164 -19.96 8.86 12.08
CA ALA A 164 -21.11 8.66 11.20
C ALA A 164 -22.39 8.34 11.99
N GLY A 165 -22.28 7.50 13.02
CA GLY A 165 -23.43 7.18 13.88
C GLY A 165 -23.88 8.37 14.73
N ALA A 166 -22.94 9.16 15.27
CA ALA A 166 -23.25 10.35 16.06
C ALA A 166 -23.90 11.46 15.22
N SER A 167 -23.42 11.71 14.00
CA SER A 167 -23.98 12.71 13.07
C SER A 167 -25.28 12.29 12.40
N LYS A 168 -25.64 10.99 12.50
CA LYS A 168 -26.78 10.38 11.80
C LYS A 168 -26.79 10.69 10.31
N THR A 169 -25.64 10.76 9.70
CA THR A 169 -25.51 11.09 8.28
C THR A 169 -25.83 9.88 7.42
N LYS A 170 -26.76 10.07 6.47
CA LYS A 170 -27.19 9.02 5.56
C LYS A 170 -26.05 8.61 4.64
N MET A 171 -25.55 7.40 4.81
CA MET A 171 -24.57 6.73 3.95
C MET A 171 -24.74 5.22 4.02
N ILE A 172 -24.22 4.51 3.04
CA ILE A 172 -24.29 3.05 2.98
C ILE A 172 -22.87 2.50 3.08
N VAL A 173 -22.61 1.63 4.05
CA VAL A 173 -21.35 0.91 4.17
C VAL A 173 -21.59 -0.56 3.85
N ILE A 174 -20.89 -1.08 2.87
CA ILE A 174 -20.89 -2.50 2.53
C ILE A 174 -19.67 -3.14 3.20
N LEU A 175 -19.90 -3.93 4.25
CA LEU A 175 -18.86 -4.76 4.85
C LEU A 175 -18.73 -6.05 4.03
N ASN A 176 -17.65 -6.15 3.26
CA ASN A 176 -17.32 -7.31 2.46
C ASN A 176 -16.44 -8.28 3.28
N ASP A 177 -17.08 -9.25 3.91
CA ASP A 177 -16.42 -10.27 4.72
C ASP A 177 -16.09 -11.49 3.84
N ASN A 178 -14.82 -11.75 3.63
CA ASN A 178 -14.33 -12.92 2.89
C ASN A 178 -13.39 -13.81 3.73
N ASP A 179 -13.36 -13.60 5.06
CA ASP A 179 -12.55 -14.33 6.04
C ASP A 179 -11.06 -14.36 5.65
N MET A 180 -10.58 -13.33 4.91
CA MET A 180 -9.21 -13.25 4.45
C MET A 180 -8.75 -11.82 4.13
N SER A 181 -7.66 -11.40 4.80
CA SER A 181 -6.88 -10.21 4.43
C SER A 181 -5.77 -10.59 3.42
N ILE A 182 -4.63 -9.90 3.44
CA ILE A 182 -3.40 -10.28 2.73
C ILE A 182 -2.86 -11.60 3.29
N ALA A 183 -2.94 -11.76 4.63
CA ALA A 183 -2.71 -12.98 5.39
C ALA A 183 -4.01 -13.42 6.08
N LYS A 184 -3.97 -14.55 6.80
CA LYS A 184 -5.12 -14.98 7.62
C LYS A 184 -5.47 -13.86 8.61
N PRO A 185 -6.75 -13.46 8.72
CA PRO A 185 -7.16 -12.39 9.61
C PRO A 185 -6.76 -12.66 11.06
N VAL A 186 -6.32 -11.63 11.75
CA VAL A 186 -5.92 -11.68 13.16
C VAL A 186 -6.85 -10.83 14.01
N GLY A 187 -6.83 -11.05 15.33
CA GLY A 187 -7.57 -10.26 16.31
C GLY A 187 -9.01 -10.70 16.57
N ALA A 188 -9.61 -10.11 17.60
CA ALA A 188 -10.93 -10.46 18.12
C ALA A 188 -12.07 -10.11 17.13
N MET A 189 -11.89 -9.13 16.25
CA MET A 189 -12.89 -8.73 15.26
C MET A 189 -13.23 -9.88 14.32
N ARG A 190 -12.24 -10.65 13.87
CA ARG A 190 -12.47 -11.87 13.08
C ARG A 190 -13.41 -12.84 13.77
N THR A 191 -13.13 -13.13 15.04
CA THR A 191 -13.95 -14.04 15.85
C THR A 191 -15.36 -13.49 16.04
N TYR A 192 -15.49 -12.17 16.20
CA TYR A 192 -16.77 -11.49 16.30
C TYR A 192 -17.58 -11.61 15.00
N LEU A 193 -16.99 -11.31 13.84
CA LEU A 193 -17.64 -11.43 12.54
C LEU A 193 -18.06 -12.89 12.27
N ALA A 194 -17.18 -13.87 12.53
CA ALA A 194 -17.50 -15.28 12.38
C ALA A 194 -18.71 -15.71 13.24
N LYS A 195 -18.86 -15.18 14.46
CA LYS A 195 -20.02 -15.46 15.32
C LYS A 195 -21.33 -14.92 14.75
N LEU A 196 -21.30 -13.81 14.02
CA LEU A 196 -22.49 -13.28 13.36
C LEU A 196 -23.05 -14.26 12.30
N PHE A 197 -22.20 -15.09 11.67
CA PHE A 197 -22.61 -16.12 10.71
C PHE A 197 -23.11 -17.42 11.34
N THR A 198 -22.64 -17.76 12.54
CA THR A 198 -22.96 -19.04 13.20
C THR A 198 -24.16 -18.96 14.16
N GLY A 199 -24.64 -17.75 14.44
CA GLY A 199 -25.74 -17.52 15.37
C GLY A 199 -27.11 -17.93 14.80
N LYS A 200 -28.11 -18.20 15.69
CA LYS A 200 -29.52 -18.50 15.33
C LYS A 200 -30.13 -17.45 14.38
N ILE A 201 -29.60 -16.28 14.34
CA ILE A 201 -29.93 -15.13 13.52
C ILE A 201 -29.73 -15.42 12.03
N TYR A 202 -28.64 -16.08 11.64
CA TYR A 202 -28.35 -16.43 10.24
C TYR A 202 -29.39 -17.40 9.65
N PHE A 203 -29.78 -18.41 10.42
CA PHE A 203 -30.76 -19.39 9.95
C PHE A 203 -32.16 -18.79 9.80
N SER A 204 -32.60 -17.93 10.71
CA SER A 204 -33.87 -17.22 10.63
C SER A 204 -33.91 -16.26 9.43
N LEU A 205 -32.84 -15.54 9.15
CA LEU A 205 -32.77 -14.61 8.01
C LEU A 205 -32.82 -15.33 6.66
N ARG A 206 -32.10 -16.45 6.53
CA ARG A 206 -32.10 -17.28 5.31
C ARG A 206 -33.48 -17.83 4.99
N GLU A 207 -34.22 -18.28 5.99
CA GLU A 207 -35.63 -18.75 5.80
C GLU A 207 -36.55 -17.59 5.47
N THR A 208 -36.41 -16.44 6.13
CA THR A 208 -37.21 -15.25 5.86
C THR A 208 -36.94 -14.69 4.47
N LEU A 209 -35.66 -14.65 4.02
CA LEU A 209 -35.29 -14.26 2.65
C LEU A 209 -35.86 -15.22 1.59
N LYS A 210 -35.82 -16.53 1.83
CA LYS A 210 -36.45 -17.52 0.94
C LYS A 210 -37.98 -17.34 0.83
N LEU A 211 -38.62 -17.03 1.93
CA LEU A 211 -40.08 -16.76 1.97
C LEU A 211 -40.44 -15.48 1.20
N ILE A 212 -39.58 -14.45 1.27
CA ILE A 212 -39.82 -13.18 0.59
C ILE A 212 -39.51 -13.29 -0.91
N THR A 213 -38.45 -13.95 -1.31
CA THR A 213 -38.16 -14.19 -2.74
C THR A 213 -39.23 -15.06 -3.40
N SER A 214 -39.81 -16.02 -2.69
CA SER A 214 -40.94 -16.81 -3.18
C SER A 214 -42.27 -16.03 -3.24
N ALA A 215 -42.47 -15.03 -2.38
CA ALA A 215 -43.66 -14.17 -2.36
C ALA A 215 -43.60 -13.04 -3.41
N PHE A 216 -42.42 -12.60 -3.81
CA PHE A 216 -42.25 -11.56 -4.85
C PHE A 216 -42.50 -12.03 -6.28
N SER A 217 -42.56 -13.34 -6.52
CA SER A 217 -42.91 -13.88 -7.85
C SER A 217 -44.38 -13.74 -8.22
N LYS A 218 -45.26 -13.34 -7.28
CA LYS A 218 -46.68 -13.13 -7.54
C LYS A 218 -47.21 -11.86 -6.86
N ARG A 219 -47.37 -10.79 -7.68
CA ARG A 219 -48.18 -9.60 -7.39
C ARG A 219 -47.91 -8.92 -6.04
N PHE A 220 -47.18 -7.82 -6.02
CA PHE A 220 -47.46 -6.75 -5.05
C PHE A 220 -46.99 -5.38 -5.59
N SER A 221 -47.94 -4.63 -6.12
CA SER A 221 -47.95 -3.16 -6.03
C SER A 221 -48.69 -2.84 -4.72
N ALA A 222 -48.17 -1.89 -3.96
CA ALA A 222 -48.75 -1.22 -2.80
C ALA A 222 -48.35 -1.69 -1.40
N LYS A 223 -47.59 -0.83 -0.79
CA LYS A 223 -47.52 -0.31 0.59
C LYS A 223 -46.10 -0.25 1.11
N ALA A 224 -45.59 0.98 1.15
CA ALA A 224 -44.25 1.36 1.67
C ALA A 224 -44.01 0.96 3.15
N GLY A 225 -45.05 0.62 3.92
CA GLY A 225 -44.93 0.18 5.31
C GLY A 225 -44.35 -1.23 5.51
N LYS A 226 -44.42 -2.11 4.52
CA LYS A 226 -43.92 -3.50 4.68
C LYS A 226 -42.42 -3.65 4.44
N ALA A 227 -41.79 -2.71 3.70
CA ALA A 227 -40.35 -2.68 3.56
C ALA A 227 -39.68 -2.27 4.88
N GLU A 228 -40.27 -1.35 5.64
CA GLU A 228 -39.81 -0.91 6.95
C GLU A 228 -39.91 -2.04 8.00
N ASP A 229 -40.97 -2.84 7.97
CA ASP A 229 -41.13 -4.00 8.83
C ASP A 229 -40.15 -5.12 8.48
N PHE A 230 -39.78 -5.28 7.22
CA PHE A 230 -38.77 -6.24 6.79
C PHE A 230 -37.39 -5.85 7.31
N PHE A 231 -37.00 -4.59 7.15
CA PHE A 231 -35.75 -4.08 7.74
C PHE A 231 -35.79 -4.21 9.28
N ARG A 232 -36.88 -3.94 9.94
CA ARG A 232 -37.03 -4.13 11.41
C ARG A 232 -36.89 -5.59 11.85
N SER A 233 -37.33 -6.55 11.09
CA SER A 233 -37.18 -7.97 11.43
C SER A 233 -35.77 -8.51 11.19
N ALA A 234 -35.02 -7.88 10.30
CA ALA A 234 -33.60 -8.17 10.05
C ALA A 234 -32.66 -7.51 11.08
N VAL A 235 -33.19 -6.59 11.91
CA VAL A 235 -32.42 -5.95 13.00
C VAL A 235 -32.30 -6.91 14.16
N THR A 236 -31.22 -7.65 14.17
CA THR A 236 -30.80 -8.37 15.36
C THR A 236 -30.12 -7.40 16.29
N GLY A 237 -30.82 -7.04 17.36
CA GLY A 237 -30.28 -6.17 18.40
C GLY A 237 -28.94 -6.67 18.92
N GLY A 238 -28.01 -5.74 19.20
CA GLY A 238 -26.80 -6.03 19.96
C GLY A 238 -25.52 -6.28 19.14
N THR A 239 -25.45 -5.86 17.86
CA THR A 239 -24.15 -5.84 17.14
C THR A 239 -23.34 -4.61 17.53
N LEU A 240 -22.01 -4.70 17.42
CA LEU A 240 -21.11 -3.56 17.58
C LEU A 240 -21.55 -2.38 16.68
N PHE A 241 -21.92 -2.67 15.44
CA PHE A 241 -22.35 -1.67 14.46
C PHE A 241 -23.64 -0.96 14.89
N SER A 242 -24.61 -1.70 15.40
CA SER A 242 -25.85 -1.13 15.94
C SER A 242 -25.57 -0.24 17.18
N SER A 243 -24.63 -0.64 18.04
CA SER A 243 -24.20 0.16 19.18
C SER A 243 -23.53 1.47 18.77
N LEU A 244 -22.87 1.48 17.60
CA LEU A 244 -22.30 2.68 17.00
C LEU A 244 -23.31 3.51 16.18
N GLY A 245 -24.61 3.17 16.24
CA GLY A 245 -25.66 3.95 15.57
C GLY A 245 -25.91 3.57 14.11
N PHE A 246 -25.36 2.45 13.61
CA PHE A 246 -25.65 1.96 12.27
C PHE A 246 -26.92 1.10 12.25
N TYR A 247 -27.71 1.29 11.22
CA TYR A 247 -28.71 0.32 10.85
C TYR A 247 -28.02 -0.90 10.21
N TYR A 248 -27.99 -2.04 10.89
CA TYR A 248 -27.27 -3.22 10.45
C TYR A 248 -28.18 -4.20 9.71
N ALA A 249 -27.78 -4.60 8.49
CA ALA A 249 -28.44 -5.63 7.69
C ALA A 249 -27.43 -6.71 7.28
N GLY A 250 -27.73 -7.95 7.50
CA GLY A 250 -26.89 -9.08 7.13
C GLY A 250 -26.66 -10.09 8.25
N PRO A 251 -25.77 -11.08 8.05
CA PRO A 251 -24.98 -11.32 6.84
C PRO A 251 -25.77 -11.91 5.65
N ILE A 252 -25.35 -11.55 4.43
CA ILE A 252 -26.01 -11.89 3.16
C ILE A 252 -24.99 -12.56 2.25
N ASP A 253 -25.43 -13.49 1.39
CA ASP A 253 -24.56 -14.08 0.36
C ASP A 253 -24.23 -13.02 -0.71
N GLY A 254 -22.96 -12.62 -0.77
CA GLY A 254 -22.46 -11.61 -1.71
C GLY A 254 -22.27 -12.11 -3.14
N HIS A 255 -22.51 -13.41 -3.39
CA HIS A 255 -22.48 -14.01 -4.74
C HIS A 255 -23.89 -14.28 -5.29
N ASP A 256 -24.95 -14.06 -4.49
CA ASP A 256 -26.33 -14.23 -4.92
C ASP A 256 -26.96 -12.89 -5.32
N LEU A 257 -26.97 -12.61 -6.63
CA LEU A 257 -27.59 -11.40 -7.18
C LEU A 257 -29.09 -11.30 -6.89
N SER A 258 -29.80 -12.44 -6.72
CA SER A 258 -31.21 -12.45 -6.38
C SER A 258 -31.50 -11.94 -4.97
N SER A 259 -30.52 -12.02 -4.07
CA SER A 259 -30.55 -11.45 -2.72
C SER A 259 -29.95 -10.06 -2.67
N LEU A 260 -28.83 -9.82 -3.38
CA LEU A 260 -28.12 -8.53 -3.36
C LEU A 260 -28.92 -7.38 -3.94
N VAL A 261 -29.51 -7.57 -5.13
CA VAL A 261 -30.22 -6.49 -5.84
C VAL A 261 -31.39 -5.93 -5.04
N PRO A 262 -32.32 -6.75 -4.49
CA PRO A 262 -33.41 -6.24 -3.65
C PRO A 262 -32.94 -5.49 -2.41
N ILE A 263 -31.89 -5.98 -1.73
CA ILE A 263 -31.37 -5.36 -0.51
C ILE A 263 -30.74 -3.99 -0.81
N LEU A 264 -29.96 -3.90 -1.88
CA LEU A 264 -29.38 -2.64 -2.31
C LEU A 264 -30.44 -1.63 -2.77
N LYS A 265 -31.51 -2.08 -3.47
CA LYS A 265 -32.67 -1.24 -3.81
C LYS A 265 -33.34 -0.69 -2.54
N ASN A 266 -33.59 -1.56 -1.56
CA ASN A 266 -34.20 -1.16 -0.30
C ASN A 266 -33.31 -0.17 0.48
N ALA A 267 -31.99 -0.37 0.51
CA ALA A 267 -31.07 0.56 1.14
C ALA A 267 -31.04 1.93 0.44
N LYS A 268 -31.07 1.95 -0.89
CA LYS A 268 -31.15 3.17 -1.70
C LYS A 268 -32.41 3.98 -1.38
N GLU A 269 -33.56 3.32 -1.31
CA GLU A 269 -34.89 3.91 -1.09
C GLU A 269 -35.19 4.16 0.39
N SER A 270 -34.31 3.68 1.30
CA SER A 270 -34.52 3.77 2.75
C SER A 270 -34.72 5.22 3.20
N ARG A 271 -35.75 5.42 4.05
CA ARG A 271 -36.01 6.69 4.76
C ARG A 271 -35.32 6.74 6.12
N HIS A 272 -34.49 5.73 6.43
CA HIS A 272 -33.76 5.72 7.69
C HIS A 272 -32.83 6.94 7.80
N GLU A 273 -32.94 7.65 8.92
CA GLU A 273 -32.06 8.76 9.27
C GLU A 273 -30.80 8.18 9.95
N GLY A 274 -29.70 8.13 9.22
CA GLY A 274 -28.42 7.64 9.71
C GLY A 274 -27.74 6.64 8.78
N PRO A 275 -26.55 6.16 9.16
CA PRO A 275 -25.76 5.25 8.35
C PRO A 275 -26.34 3.83 8.34
N ILE A 276 -26.20 3.16 7.19
CA ILE A 276 -26.63 1.77 6.99
C ILE A 276 -25.39 0.91 6.80
N MET A 277 -25.28 -0.20 7.52
CA MET A 277 -24.25 -1.23 7.35
C MET A 277 -24.87 -2.47 6.72
N ILE A 278 -24.45 -2.82 5.50
CA ILE A 278 -24.82 -4.07 4.85
C ILE A 278 -23.64 -5.03 4.93
N HIS A 279 -23.80 -6.12 5.68
CA HIS A 279 -22.75 -7.12 5.85
C HIS A 279 -22.98 -8.24 4.83
N ILE A 280 -22.05 -8.41 3.92
CA ILE A 280 -22.07 -9.47 2.90
C ILE A 280 -20.93 -10.46 3.11
N LYS A 281 -21.19 -11.73 2.80
CA LYS A 281 -20.16 -12.77 2.76
C LYS A 281 -19.80 -13.10 1.33
N THR A 282 -18.52 -13.03 1.03
CA THR A 282 -17.96 -13.40 -0.28
C THR A 282 -16.83 -14.42 -0.14
N GLN A 283 -16.39 -14.93 -1.26
CA GLN A 283 -15.25 -15.86 -1.35
C GLN A 283 -14.19 -15.25 -2.27
N LYS A 284 -13.01 -15.00 -1.72
CA LYS A 284 -11.86 -14.55 -2.48
C LYS A 284 -11.46 -15.60 -3.52
N GLY A 285 -11.20 -15.19 -4.77
CA GLY A 285 -10.87 -16.11 -5.86
C GLY A 285 -12.06 -16.82 -6.52
N LYS A 286 -13.30 -16.47 -6.18
CA LYS A 286 -14.55 -17.12 -6.63
C LYS A 286 -14.64 -17.25 -8.16
N GLY A 287 -14.96 -18.46 -8.61
CA GLY A 287 -15.18 -18.78 -10.03
C GLY A 287 -13.89 -19.03 -10.82
N TYR A 288 -12.71 -19.10 -10.15
CA TYR A 288 -11.47 -19.55 -10.77
C TYR A 288 -10.80 -20.61 -9.88
N SER A 289 -10.89 -21.88 -10.28
CA SER A 289 -10.54 -23.03 -9.46
C SER A 289 -9.09 -23.00 -8.90
N TYR A 290 -8.15 -22.44 -9.65
CA TYR A 290 -6.76 -22.29 -9.20
C TYR A 290 -6.63 -21.25 -8.09
N ALA A 291 -7.38 -20.14 -8.18
CA ALA A 291 -7.41 -19.12 -7.14
C ALA A 291 -8.12 -19.65 -5.87
N GLU A 292 -9.23 -20.36 -6.02
CA GLU A 292 -9.98 -20.94 -4.89
C GLU A 292 -9.14 -21.95 -4.08
N LYS A 293 -8.26 -22.70 -4.75
CA LYS A 293 -7.40 -23.72 -4.12
C LYS A 293 -6.08 -23.17 -3.58
N ALA A 294 -5.63 -22.03 -4.05
CA ALA A 294 -4.38 -21.42 -3.61
C ALA A 294 -4.46 -20.89 -2.18
N ASN A 295 -3.39 -21.03 -1.39
CA ASN A 295 -3.35 -20.55 0.01
C ASN A 295 -3.56 -19.05 0.15
N ASP A 296 -3.12 -18.26 -0.83
CA ASP A 296 -3.27 -16.80 -0.91
C ASP A 296 -4.50 -16.37 -1.71
N HIS A 297 -5.28 -17.35 -2.23
CA HIS A 297 -6.41 -17.12 -3.12
C HIS A 297 -6.10 -16.14 -4.26
N TYR A 298 -4.87 -16.18 -4.78
CA TYR A 298 -4.38 -15.26 -5.81
C TYR A 298 -4.56 -13.79 -5.40
N HIS A 299 -4.21 -13.47 -4.16
CA HIS A 299 -4.26 -12.09 -3.68
C HIS A 299 -3.48 -11.15 -4.61
N GLY A 300 -2.22 -11.50 -4.91
CA GLY A 300 -1.38 -10.80 -5.87
C GLY A 300 -0.66 -11.81 -6.77
N VAL A 301 -0.89 -11.74 -8.07
CA VAL A 301 -0.32 -12.70 -9.04
C VAL A 301 0.63 -12.02 -10.01
N SER A 302 1.66 -12.75 -10.43
CA SER A 302 2.42 -12.45 -11.64
C SER A 302 1.60 -12.85 -12.87
N LYS A 303 2.14 -12.64 -14.08
CA LYS A 303 1.53 -13.20 -15.31
C LYS A 303 1.39 -14.70 -15.16
N PHE A 304 0.29 -15.27 -15.66
CA PHE A 304 0.01 -16.69 -15.49
C PHE A 304 -0.73 -17.27 -16.70
N ASN A 305 -0.68 -18.59 -16.85
CA ASN A 305 -1.47 -19.32 -17.82
C ASN A 305 -2.87 -19.58 -17.26
N VAL A 306 -3.91 -19.16 -17.98
CA VAL A 306 -5.31 -19.29 -17.52
C VAL A 306 -5.75 -20.75 -17.39
N GLU A 307 -5.26 -21.65 -18.28
CA GLU A 307 -5.67 -23.06 -18.33
C GLU A 307 -5.01 -23.90 -17.24
N THR A 308 -3.75 -23.57 -16.83
CA THR A 308 -2.99 -24.35 -15.86
C THR A 308 -2.88 -23.66 -14.49
N GLY A 309 -3.17 -22.35 -14.40
CA GLY A 309 -2.96 -21.55 -13.20
C GLY A 309 -1.48 -21.24 -12.92
N GLU A 310 -0.55 -21.72 -13.72
CA GLU A 310 0.89 -21.55 -13.47
C GLU A 310 1.31 -20.10 -13.66
N GLN A 311 1.91 -19.53 -12.60
CA GLN A 311 2.45 -18.19 -12.62
C GLN A 311 3.89 -18.15 -13.14
N VAL A 312 4.20 -17.11 -13.92
CA VAL A 312 5.58 -16.86 -14.37
C VAL A 312 6.45 -16.53 -13.17
N LYS A 313 7.40 -17.40 -12.86
CA LYS A 313 8.37 -17.19 -11.78
C LYS A 313 9.49 -16.26 -12.23
N SER A 314 9.97 -15.41 -11.32
CA SER A 314 11.21 -14.67 -11.53
C SER A 314 12.37 -15.66 -11.75
N LYS A 315 13.19 -15.40 -12.77
CA LYS A 315 14.38 -16.21 -13.08
C LYS A 315 15.62 -15.83 -12.26
N SER A 316 15.51 -14.86 -11.34
CA SER A 316 16.67 -14.43 -10.55
C SER A 316 17.04 -15.48 -9.50
N ASN A 317 18.30 -15.89 -9.51
CA ASN A 317 18.90 -16.73 -8.48
C ASN A 317 19.38 -15.92 -7.26
N LEU A 318 19.32 -14.59 -7.34
CA LEU A 318 19.75 -13.67 -6.27
C LEU A 318 18.68 -13.58 -5.17
N PRO A 319 19.09 -13.49 -3.90
CA PRO A 319 18.15 -13.39 -2.80
C PRO A 319 17.42 -12.04 -2.83
N ALA A 320 16.13 -12.05 -2.54
CA ALA A 320 15.39 -10.81 -2.31
C ALA A 320 15.84 -10.13 -1.01
N TYR A 321 15.91 -8.81 -0.97
CA TYR A 321 16.27 -8.04 0.23
C TYR A 321 15.42 -8.44 1.45
N THR A 322 14.11 -8.61 1.28
CA THR A 322 13.19 -9.11 2.33
C THR A 322 13.66 -10.45 2.93
N LYS A 323 14.15 -11.38 2.10
CA LYS A 323 14.67 -12.68 2.57
C LYS A 323 16.01 -12.52 3.27
N VAL A 324 16.88 -11.65 2.77
CA VAL A 324 18.16 -11.33 3.42
C VAL A 324 17.92 -10.78 4.81
N PHE A 325 17.01 -9.81 4.95
CA PHE A 325 16.58 -9.26 6.23
C PHE A 325 16.07 -10.36 7.17
N ALA A 326 15.06 -11.12 6.76
CA ALA A 326 14.43 -12.13 7.60
C ALA A 326 15.42 -13.20 8.07
N ASN A 327 16.24 -13.74 7.16
CA ASN A 327 17.22 -14.77 7.49
C ASN A 327 18.32 -14.25 8.44
N THR A 328 18.75 -13.00 8.28
CA THR A 328 19.73 -12.39 9.18
C THR A 328 19.13 -12.18 10.57
N LEU A 329 17.89 -11.68 10.63
CA LEU A 329 17.20 -11.51 11.91
C LEU A 329 16.98 -12.84 12.63
N VAL A 330 16.62 -13.92 11.92
CA VAL A 330 16.50 -15.28 12.47
C VAL A 330 17.82 -15.73 13.09
N LYS A 331 18.96 -15.50 12.42
CA LYS A 331 20.29 -15.86 12.97
C LYS A 331 20.57 -15.14 14.29
N HIS A 332 20.25 -13.86 14.40
CA HIS A 332 20.38 -13.09 15.64
C HIS A 332 19.41 -13.57 16.71
N ALA A 333 18.15 -13.82 16.36
CA ALA A 333 17.14 -14.28 17.29
C ALA A 333 17.41 -15.68 17.87
N LYS A 334 18.21 -16.51 17.20
CA LYS A 334 18.74 -17.77 17.74
C LYS A 334 19.75 -17.53 18.86
N LYS A 335 20.48 -16.41 18.84
CA LYS A 335 21.46 -16.03 19.88
C LYS A 335 20.87 -15.17 20.98
N ASP A 336 19.81 -14.40 20.69
CA ASP A 336 19.18 -13.45 21.61
C ASP A 336 17.65 -13.63 21.65
N SER A 337 17.16 -14.14 22.78
CA SER A 337 15.73 -14.39 23.01
C SER A 337 14.89 -13.13 23.17
N LYS A 338 15.53 -11.96 23.37
CA LYS A 338 14.86 -10.67 23.47
C LYS A 338 14.43 -10.08 22.11
N ILE A 339 14.94 -10.62 21.02
CA ILE A 339 14.55 -10.17 19.66
C ILE A 339 13.15 -10.68 19.33
N VAL A 340 12.26 -9.77 18.98
CA VAL A 340 10.88 -10.04 18.54
C VAL A 340 10.58 -9.32 17.23
N GLY A 341 9.74 -9.95 16.39
CA GLY A 341 9.31 -9.40 15.11
C GLY A 341 7.86 -8.93 15.16
N ILE A 342 7.57 -7.78 14.56
CA ILE A 342 6.24 -7.21 14.49
C ILE A 342 5.96 -6.84 13.02
N THR A 343 4.75 -7.13 12.55
CA THR A 343 4.28 -6.70 11.22
C THR A 343 2.82 -6.28 11.28
N ALA A 344 2.40 -5.46 10.33
CA ALA A 344 1.02 -5.01 10.19
C ALA A 344 0.36 -5.68 8.96
N ALA A 345 -0.17 -6.89 9.14
CA ALA A 345 -0.86 -7.71 8.12
C ALA A 345 0.00 -8.12 6.91
N MET A 346 1.32 -7.94 6.96
CA MET A 346 2.21 -8.16 5.82
C MET A 346 3.34 -9.18 6.11
N PRO A 347 3.08 -10.34 6.76
CA PRO A 347 4.16 -11.24 7.16
C PRO A 347 5.01 -11.73 5.98
N GLY A 348 4.41 -12.17 4.88
CA GLY A 348 5.16 -12.61 3.69
C GLY A 348 5.87 -11.46 2.96
N GLY A 349 5.28 -10.27 2.97
CA GLY A 349 5.85 -9.09 2.33
C GLY A 349 7.06 -8.49 3.06
N THR A 350 7.15 -8.69 4.37
CA THR A 350 8.24 -8.20 5.23
C THR A 350 9.22 -9.29 5.67
N GLY A 351 8.97 -10.56 5.26
CA GLY A 351 9.77 -11.72 5.70
C GLY A 351 9.49 -12.19 7.12
N MET A 352 8.47 -11.61 7.79
CA MET A 352 8.07 -12.02 9.14
C MET A 352 7.43 -13.40 9.17
N ASP A 353 6.96 -13.93 8.04
CA ASP A 353 6.53 -15.33 7.90
C ASP A 353 7.71 -16.31 8.09
N ILE A 354 8.91 -15.95 7.62
CA ILE A 354 10.15 -16.73 7.83
C ILE A 354 10.53 -16.70 9.31
N PHE A 355 10.49 -15.50 9.92
CA PHE A 355 10.77 -15.34 11.36
C PHE A 355 9.75 -16.09 12.22
N GLY A 356 8.46 -15.98 11.91
CA GLY A 356 7.37 -16.62 12.65
C GLY A 356 7.36 -18.15 12.57
N LYS A 357 7.89 -18.74 11.49
CA LYS A 357 8.09 -20.20 11.41
C LYS A 357 9.11 -20.71 12.43
N GLU A 358 10.19 -19.96 12.64
CA GLU A 358 11.23 -20.30 13.62
C GLU A 358 10.83 -19.91 15.06
N PHE A 359 10.12 -18.79 15.21
CA PHE A 359 9.79 -18.20 16.52
C PHE A 359 8.31 -17.77 16.61
N PRO A 360 7.35 -18.71 16.59
CA PRO A 360 5.92 -18.38 16.55
C PRO A 360 5.44 -17.53 17.74
N ASN A 361 6.05 -17.67 18.91
CA ASN A 361 5.70 -16.91 20.11
C ASN A 361 6.41 -15.54 20.21
N ARG A 362 7.25 -15.21 19.25
CA ARG A 362 8.01 -13.94 19.19
C ARG A 362 7.71 -13.14 17.92
N MET A 363 6.75 -13.59 17.12
CA MET A 363 6.26 -12.88 15.95
C MET A 363 4.84 -12.42 16.20
N PHE A 364 4.60 -11.12 16.02
CA PHE A 364 3.31 -10.48 16.24
C PHE A 364 2.81 -9.86 14.94
N ASP A 365 1.73 -10.41 14.40
CA ASP A 365 0.97 -9.76 13.35
C ASP A 365 -0.20 -9.01 14.01
N VAL A 366 -0.20 -7.70 13.93
CA VAL A 366 -1.19 -6.84 14.58
C VAL A 366 -2.39 -6.50 13.69
N GLY A 367 -2.47 -7.09 12.50
CA GLY A 367 -3.44 -6.70 11.48
C GLY A 367 -3.06 -5.39 10.80
N ILE A 368 -3.98 -4.79 10.05
CA ILE A 368 -3.72 -3.51 9.36
C ILE A 368 -3.82 -2.36 10.38
N ALA A 369 -2.81 -2.24 11.23
CA ALA A 369 -2.78 -1.34 12.38
C ALA A 369 -1.36 -0.84 12.66
N GLU A 370 -0.78 -0.08 11.74
CA GLU A 370 0.60 0.40 11.83
C GLU A 370 0.84 1.27 13.07
N GLN A 371 -0.12 2.11 13.45
CA GLN A 371 -0.07 2.93 14.67
C GLN A 371 0.09 2.03 15.90
N HIS A 372 -0.77 1.00 16.01
CA HIS A 372 -0.68 0.02 17.10
C HIS A 372 0.65 -0.75 17.05
N ALA A 373 1.14 -1.12 15.87
CA ALA A 373 2.42 -1.82 15.72
C ALA A 373 3.58 -1.04 16.35
N VAL A 374 3.64 0.27 16.12
CA VAL A 374 4.71 1.13 16.62
C VAL A 374 4.60 1.33 18.12
N THR A 375 3.43 1.67 18.66
CA THR A 375 3.22 1.83 20.12
C THR A 375 3.41 0.50 20.86
N PHE A 376 2.97 -0.62 20.26
CA PHE A 376 3.20 -1.96 20.82
C PHE A 376 4.70 -2.30 20.87
N ALA A 377 5.45 -1.96 19.79
CA ALA A 377 6.90 -2.10 19.79
C ALA A 377 7.58 -1.26 20.88
N ALA A 378 7.10 -0.01 21.07
CA ALA A 378 7.58 0.86 22.14
C ALA A 378 7.37 0.23 23.51
N GLY A 379 6.16 -0.31 23.79
CA GLY A 379 5.87 -1.02 25.05
C GLY A 379 6.76 -2.25 25.27
N LEU A 380 7.07 -3.02 24.24
CA LEU A 380 8.01 -4.14 24.36
C LEU A 380 9.45 -3.67 24.66
N ALA A 381 9.84 -2.53 24.08
CA ALA A 381 11.16 -1.96 24.31
C ALA A 381 11.35 -1.47 25.75
N THR A 382 10.30 -0.96 26.44
CA THR A 382 10.37 -0.57 27.87
C THR A 382 10.69 -1.76 28.77
N GLU A 383 10.30 -2.97 28.38
CA GLU A 383 10.57 -4.21 29.11
C GLU A 383 11.88 -4.89 28.68
N GLY A 384 12.75 -4.17 27.95
CA GLY A 384 14.06 -4.63 27.52
C GLY A 384 14.04 -5.66 26.39
N TYR A 385 12.92 -5.78 25.66
CA TYR A 385 12.89 -6.52 24.40
C TYR A 385 13.53 -5.69 23.29
N LYS A 386 13.90 -6.38 22.21
CA LYS A 386 14.47 -5.78 21.00
C LYS A 386 13.49 -5.92 19.82
N PRO A 387 12.45 -5.08 19.79
CA PRO A 387 11.42 -5.19 18.75
C PRO A 387 11.93 -4.71 17.39
N TYR A 388 11.69 -5.52 16.36
CA TYR A 388 11.82 -5.16 14.96
C TYR A 388 10.43 -4.94 14.36
N ALA A 389 10.06 -3.68 14.14
CA ALA A 389 8.84 -3.29 13.45
C ALA A 389 9.08 -3.31 11.94
N ALA A 390 8.68 -4.41 11.29
CA ALA A 390 8.87 -4.63 9.86
C ALA A 390 7.62 -4.14 9.10
N ILE A 391 7.72 -2.94 8.50
CA ILE A 391 6.63 -2.21 7.87
C ILE A 391 7.13 -1.63 6.54
N TYR A 392 6.27 -1.59 5.51
CA TYR A 392 6.61 -0.92 4.25
C TYR A 392 6.78 0.59 4.46
N SER A 393 7.72 1.18 3.74
CA SER A 393 8.00 2.61 3.83
C SER A 393 6.73 3.47 3.70
N THR A 394 5.91 3.22 2.67
CA THR A 394 4.66 3.96 2.45
C THR A 394 3.65 3.78 3.58
N PHE A 395 3.57 2.60 4.20
CA PHE A 395 2.60 2.33 5.28
C PHE A 395 3.04 2.86 6.64
N LEU A 396 4.34 3.00 6.87
CA LEU A 396 4.87 3.60 8.10
C LEU A 396 4.45 5.08 8.26
N GLN A 397 4.12 5.77 7.18
CA GLN A 397 3.57 7.13 7.22
C GLN A 397 2.32 7.24 8.11
N ARG A 398 1.48 6.19 8.17
CA ARG A 398 0.28 6.14 9.02
C ARG A 398 0.60 6.19 10.51
N ALA A 399 1.79 5.75 10.90
CA ALA A 399 2.23 5.65 12.28
C ALA A 399 3.29 6.72 12.65
N TYR A 400 3.43 7.78 11.87
CA TYR A 400 4.47 8.78 12.08
C TYR A 400 4.35 9.48 13.45
N ASP A 401 3.14 9.80 13.90
CA ASP A 401 2.92 10.36 15.23
C ASP A 401 3.46 9.43 16.32
N GLN A 402 3.20 8.11 16.22
CA GLN A 402 3.68 7.13 17.20
C GLN A 402 5.20 6.95 17.13
N VAL A 403 5.80 7.09 15.94
CA VAL A 403 7.27 7.12 15.81
C VAL A 403 7.85 8.32 16.55
N VAL A 404 7.22 9.49 16.44
CA VAL A 404 7.67 10.72 17.15
C VAL A 404 7.42 10.61 18.65
N HIS A 405 6.15 10.45 19.04
CA HIS A 405 5.69 10.59 20.42
C HIS A 405 6.04 9.37 21.27
N ASP A 406 5.72 8.16 20.79
CA ASP A 406 5.85 6.96 21.63
C ASP A 406 7.28 6.38 21.60
N VAL A 407 8.05 6.68 20.55
CA VAL A 407 9.38 6.09 20.37
C VAL A 407 10.50 7.13 20.48
N ALA A 408 10.53 8.16 19.62
CA ALA A 408 11.69 9.06 19.52
C ALA A 408 11.83 9.98 20.75
N ILE A 409 10.74 10.60 21.22
CA ILE A 409 10.75 11.47 22.43
C ILE A 409 11.24 10.68 23.65
N GLN A 410 10.88 9.42 23.76
CA GLN A 410 11.25 8.56 24.87
C GLN A 410 12.60 7.84 24.65
N SER A 411 13.25 8.04 23.51
CA SER A 411 14.49 7.36 23.11
C SER A 411 14.43 5.83 23.22
N LEU A 412 13.26 5.24 22.97
CA LEU A 412 13.06 3.80 23.06
C LEU A 412 13.74 3.06 21.89
N PRO A 413 14.47 1.96 22.14
CA PRO A 413 15.25 1.26 21.12
C PRO A 413 14.40 0.36 20.24
N VAL A 414 13.41 0.93 19.58
CA VAL A 414 12.63 0.26 18.53
C VAL A 414 13.45 0.26 17.22
N ARG A 415 13.49 -0.88 16.56
CA ARG A 415 14.19 -1.07 15.29
C ARG A 415 13.17 -1.16 14.16
N PHE A 416 13.18 -0.16 13.28
CA PHE A 416 12.29 -0.13 12.11
C PHE A 416 12.99 -0.80 10.93
N ALA A 417 12.44 -1.93 10.47
CA ALA A 417 12.85 -2.56 9.21
C ALA A 417 11.90 -2.08 8.11
N ILE A 418 12.37 -1.12 7.32
CA ILE A 418 11.56 -0.40 6.34
C ILE A 418 11.74 -1.03 4.97
N ASP A 419 10.82 -1.91 4.62
CA ASP A 419 10.79 -2.59 3.31
C ASP A 419 10.12 -1.68 2.25
N ARG A 420 10.38 -1.89 0.98
CA ARG A 420 9.85 -1.13 -0.17
C ARG A 420 10.25 0.35 -0.14
N ALA A 421 11.50 0.64 0.26
CA ALA A 421 12.07 1.96 0.11
C ALA A 421 12.28 2.32 -1.37
N GLY A 422 12.12 3.60 -1.72
CA GLY A 422 12.25 4.09 -3.09
C GLY A 422 11.06 3.75 -3.98
N LEU A 423 11.27 3.69 -5.30
CA LEU A 423 10.24 3.40 -6.28
C LEU A 423 9.99 1.89 -6.39
N VAL A 424 8.72 1.49 -6.44
CA VAL A 424 8.31 0.08 -6.24
C VAL A 424 7.74 -0.61 -7.49
N GLY A 425 7.66 0.07 -8.63
CA GLY A 425 7.20 -0.51 -9.89
C GLY A 425 5.67 -0.46 -10.05
N ALA A 426 5.07 -1.60 -10.29
CA ALA A 426 3.69 -1.75 -10.74
C ALA A 426 2.59 -1.21 -9.79
N ASP A 427 2.89 -0.95 -8.53
CA ASP A 427 1.95 -0.38 -7.55
C ASP A 427 1.97 1.16 -7.54
N GLY A 428 2.95 1.77 -8.19
CA GLY A 428 3.03 3.20 -8.47
C GLY A 428 3.22 4.09 -7.24
N SER A 429 2.77 5.32 -7.38
CA SER A 429 2.98 6.42 -6.44
C SER A 429 2.46 6.13 -5.03
N THR A 430 1.37 5.37 -4.91
CA THR A 430 0.74 5.06 -3.62
C THR A 430 1.55 4.10 -2.75
N HIS A 431 2.46 3.34 -3.36
CA HIS A 431 3.32 2.37 -2.67
C HIS A 431 4.79 2.77 -2.66
N ALA A 432 5.16 3.90 -3.27
CA ALA A 432 6.53 4.39 -3.29
C ALA A 432 7.01 4.80 -1.90
N GLY A 433 8.21 4.36 -1.53
CA GLY A 433 8.89 4.72 -0.29
C GLY A 433 9.72 5.99 -0.44
N SER A 434 9.06 7.12 -0.66
CA SER A 434 9.71 8.38 -1.04
C SER A 434 10.04 9.29 0.13
N PHE A 435 9.41 9.12 1.32
CA PHE A 435 9.41 10.14 2.36
C PHE A 435 10.08 9.71 3.67
N ASP A 436 10.39 8.43 3.85
CA ASP A 436 10.91 7.87 5.10
C ASP A 436 12.25 8.50 5.52
N ILE A 437 13.18 8.74 4.58
CA ILE A 437 14.43 9.44 4.89
C ILE A 437 14.13 10.82 5.49
N THR A 438 13.25 11.58 4.84
CA THR A 438 12.95 12.96 5.23
C THR A 438 12.36 13.03 6.63
N TYR A 439 11.26 12.30 6.89
CA TYR A 439 10.57 12.43 8.18
C TYR A 439 11.29 11.74 9.35
N LEU A 440 12.10 10.69 9.10
CA LEU A 440 12.87 10.04 10.16
C LEU A 440 14.16 10.81 10.49
N SER A 441 14.83 11.38 9.48
CA SER A 441 16.08 12.10 9.70
C SER A 441 15.91 13.43 10.44
N THR A 442 14.69 14.00 10.49
CA THR A 442 14.39 15.20 11.27
C THR A 442 14.30 14.90 12.78
N LEU A 443 14.05 13.64 13.17
CA LEU A 443 13.84 13.29 14.58
C LEU A 443 15.14 13.28 15.37
N PRO A 444 15.19 13.91 16.56
CA PRO A 444 16.36 13.88 17.43
C PRO A 444 16.74 12.45 17.82
N ASN A 445 18.03 12.21 17.98
CA ASN A 445 18.60 10.95 18.50
C ASN A 445 18.21 9.67 17.72
N PHE A 446 17.80 9.79 16.47
CA PHE A 446 17.42 8.67 15.61
C PHE A 446 18.61 8.21 14.76
N VAL A 447 18.79 6.89 14.57
CA VAL A 447 19.77 6.34 13.61
C VAL A 447 19.02 5.90 12.36
N VAL A 448 19.36 6.48 11.20
CA VAL A 448 18.71 6.18 9.91
C VAL A 448 19.74 5.64 8.92
N MET A 449 19.59 4.37 8.55
CA MET A 449 20.49 3.64 7.66
C MET A 449 19.80 3.29 6.35
N ALA A 450 20.53 3.32 5.24
CA ALA A 450 20.05 2.94 3.92
C ALA A 450 21.03 1.97 3.26
N ALA A 451 20.61 0.73 3.08
CA ALA A 451 21.44 -0.31 2.50
C ALA A 451 21.67 -0.05 0.99
N SER A 452 22.92 -0.05 0.57
CA SER A 452 23.30 0.09 -0.83
C SER A 452 23.26 -1.23 -1.60
N ASP A 453 23.47 -2.34 -0.90
CA ASP A 453 23.41 -3.72 -1.39
C ASP A 453 22.99 -4.68 -0.26
N GLU A 454 22.84 -5.97 -0.57
CA GLU A 454 22.45 -6.98 0.40
C GLU A 454 23.52 -7.26 1.47
N ALA A 455 24.79 -7.04 1.19
CA ALA A 455 25.87 -7.18 2.19
C ALA A 455 25.82 -6.05 3.22
N GLU A 456 25.61 -4.82 2.78
CA GLU A 456 25.42 -3.67 3.67
C GLU A 456 24.13 -3.83 4.50
N LEU A 457 23.06 -4.40 3.93
CA LEU A 457 21.85 -4.72 4.70
C LEU A 457 22.17 -5.66 5.87
N VAL A 458 22.93 -6.74 5.63
CA VAL A 458 23.34 -7.67 6.71
C VAL A 458 24.13 -6.93 7.80
N LYS A 459 25.13 -6.11 7.42
CA LYS A 459 25.95 -5.35 8.38
C LYS A 459 25.11 -4.35 9.18
N MET A 460 24.15 -3.68 8.55
CA MET A 460 23.23 -2.75 9.23
C MET A 460 22.33 -3.47 10.23
N ILE A 461 21.82 -4.66 9.89
CA ILE A 461 21.04 -5.47 10.83
C ILE A 461 21.93 -5.89 12.01
N ASN A 462 23.15 -6.41 11.74
CA ASN A 462 24.11 -6.78 12.77
C ASN A 462 24.41 -5.63 13.73
N THR A 463 24.55 -4.41 13.19
CA THR A 463 24.79 -3.19 13.98
C THR A 463 23.56 -2.81 14.80
N SER A 464 22.36 -2.88 14.21
CA SER A 464 21.13 -2.46 14.87
C SER A 464 20.75 -3.28 16.10
N VAL A 465 21.18 -4.55 16.18
CA VAL A 465 20.97 -5.42 17.36
C VAL A 465 21.56 -4.80 18.63
N ASP A 466 22.65 -4.03 18.49
CA ASP A 466 23.37 -3.44 19.62
C ASP A 466 22.94 -1.99 19.93
N ILE A 467 22.08 -1.38 19.14
CA ILE A 467 21.53 -0.05 19.44
C ILE A 467 20.45 -0.21 20.50
N ASN A 468 20.77 -0.01 21.78
CA ASN A 468 19.88 -0.26 22.92
C ASN A 468 19.48 1.02 23.68
N ASP A 469 19.89 2.19 23.20
CA ASP A 469 19.70 3.48 23.87
C ASP A 469 18.84 4.47 23.06
N ARG A 470 18.50 4.11 21.82
CA ARG A 470 17.79 4.99 20.90
C ARG A 470 17.11 4.23 19.74
N PRO A 471 16.14 4.83 19.04
CA PRO A 471 15.53 4.19 17.88
C PRO A 471 16.46 4.15 16.68
N SER A 472 16.24 3.12 15.84
CA SER A 472 16.97 2.96 14.57
C SER A 472 16.07 2.51 13.45
N ALA A 473 16.39 2.90 12.23
CA ALA A 473 15.71 2.47 11.01
C ALA A 473 16.73 1.97 9.99
N ILE A 474 16.37 0.88 9.32
CA ILE A 474 17.11 0.33 8.17
C ILE A 474 16.13 0.28 7.01
N ARG A 475 16.39 1.04 5.96
CA ARG A 475 15.57 1.02 4.75
C ARG A 475 16.24 0.22 3.63
N TYR A 476 15.45 -0.55 2.90
CA TYR A 476 15.89 -1.38 1.78
C TYR A 476 14.76 -1.51 0.74
N PRO A 477 15.11 -1.76 -0.56
CA PRO A 477 14.14 -1.72 -1.64
C PRO A 477 13.34 -3.01 -1.77
N ARG A 478 12.28 -2.95 -2.56
CA ARG A 478 11.65 -4.12 -3.17
C ARG A 478 12.57 -4.66 -4.27
N GLY A 479 12.87 -5.94 -4.25
CA GLY A 479 13.64 -6.59 -5.33
C GLY A 479 14.67 -7.57 -4.82
N THR A 480 15.53 -8.00 -5.75
CA THR A 480 16.67 -8.88 -5.47
C THR A 480 17.94 -8.07 -5.25
N GLY A 481 18.89 -8.63 -4.52
CA GLY A 481 20.23 -8.08 -4.38
C GLY A 481 20.97 -8.01 -5.70
N VAL A 482 22.19 -7.50 -5.66
CA VAL A 482 23.09 -7.32 -6.82
C VAL A 482 24.08 -8.47 -7.00
N GLY A 483 24.11 -9.43 -6.06
CA GLY A 483 24.94 -10.63 -6.14
C GLY A 483 26.27 -10.53 -5.41
N VAL A 484 26.39 -9.68 -4.41
CA VAL A 484 27.58 -9.61 -3.55
C VAL A 484 27.56 -10.69 -2.46
N ASP A 485 28.73 -11.14 -2.04
CA ASP A 485 28.86 -12.11 -0.96
C ASP A 485 28.32 -11.55 0.35
N LEU A 486 27.52 -12.34 1.04
CA LEU A 486 26.94 -11.93 2.32
C LEU A 486 27.98 -12.06 3.44
N PRO A 487 28.16 -11.03 4.27
CA PRO A 487 29.11 -11.04 5.37
C PRO A 487 28.64 -11.94 6.52
N SER A 488 29.54 -12.21 7.46
CA SER A 488 29.21 -12.94 8.68
C SER A 488 28.26 -12.12 9.57
N ILE A 489 27.59 -12.82 10.50
CA ILE A 489 26.68 -12.19 11.48
C ILE A 489 27.41 -11.25 12.46
N ASP A 490 28.73 -11.38 12.56
CA ASP A 490 29.55 -10.60 13.50
C ASP A 490 30.12 -9.31 12.86
N GLU A 491 30.02 -9.19 11.52
CA GLU A 491 30.48 -7.99 10.82
C GLU A 491 29.50 -6.84 11.00
N LYS A 492 29.95 -5.79 11.65
CA LYS A 492 29.19 -4.57 11.95
C LYS A 492 29.81 -3.35 11.25
N ILE A 493 29.05 -2.27 11.19
CA ILE A 493 29.52 -0.95 10.75
C ILE A 493 29.51 0.02 11.93
N GLU A 494 30.46 0.93 11.93
CA GLU A 494 30.47 2.02 12.91
C GLU A 494 29.34 3.01 12.60
N ILE A 495 28.55 3.37 13.62
CA ILE A 495 27.40 4.28 13.46
C ILE A 495 27.90 5.65 12.99
N GLY A 496 27.29 6.15 11.91
CA GLY A 496 27.64 7.45 11.33
C GLY A 496 28.90 7.43 10.46
N LYS A 497 29.41 6.26 10.07
CA LYS A 497 30.58 6.16 9.19
C LYS A 497 30.20 5.63 7.80
N GLY A 498 30.49 6.45 6.78
CA GLY A 498 30.44 6.08 5.37
C GLY A 498 31.65 5.24 4.94
N ARG A 499 31.65 4.80 3.69
CA ARG A 499 32.81 4.13 3.06
C ARG A 499 33.13 4.74 1.72
N VAL A 500 34.43 4.92 1.46
CA VAL A 500 34.92 5.30 0.12
C VAL A 500 34.94 4.04 -0.74
N VAL A 501 34.14 4.04 -1.81
CA VAL A 501 34.04 2.93 -2.76
C VAL A 501 35.10 3.08 -3.85
N GLN A 502 35.32 4.32 -4.29
CA GLN A 502 36.34 4.66 -5.29
C GLN A 502 36.91 6.05 -4.98
N GLN A 503 38.18 6.22 -5.18
CA GLN A 503 38.90 7.49 -4.98
C GLN A 503 39.06 8.24 -6.29
N GLY A 504 38.90 9.55 -6.27
CA GLY A 504 39.10 10.49 -7.35
C GLY A 504 39.48 11.87 -6.82
N THR A 505 39.55 12.90 -7.69
CA THR A 505 40.09 14.22 -7.29
C THR A 505 39.22 15.41 -7.70
N GLN A 506 38.25 15.24 -8.61
CA GLN A 506 37.53 16.37 -9.18
C GLN A 506 36.08 16.43 -8.69
N VAL A 507 35.37 15.32 -8.69
CA VAL A 507 33.96 15.21 -8.28
C VAL A 507 33.84 14.25 -7.12
N CYS A 508 33.01 14.58 -6.14
CA CYS A 508 32.60 13.66 -5.08
C CYS A 508 31.10 13.32 -5.24
N ILE A 509 30.78 12.03 -5.42
CA ILE A 509 29.40 11.51 -5.35
C ILE A 509 29.22 10.89 -3.98
N LEU A 510 28.26 11.42 -3.21
CA LEU A 510 27.77 10.86 -1.95
C LEU A 510 26.45 10.11 -2.24
N ASN A 511 26.49 8.80 -2.31
CA ASN A 511 25.31 7.99 -2.52
C ASN A 511 24.73 7.51 -1.19
N LEU A 512 23.41 7.53 -1.06
CA LEU A 512 22.67 6.92 0.03
C LEU A 512 21.70 5.85 -0.51
N GLY A 513 21.93 4.60 -0.18
CA GLY A 513 21.06 3.49 -0.57
C GLY A 513 21.38 2.90 -1.95
N THR A 514 20.40 2.26 -2.57
CA THR A 514 20.60 1.31 -3.68
C THR A 514 20.92 1.93 -5.04
N ARG A 515 20.97 3.27 -5.15
CA ARG A 515 21.49 3.91 -6.39
C ARG A 515 23.02 3.75 -6.54
N LEU A 516 23.70 3.05 -5.61
CA LEU A 516 25.14 2.84 -5.67
C LEU A 516 25.60 2.20 -6.98
N GLU A 517 24.89 1.21 -7.50
CA GLU A 517 25.24 0.56 -8.78
C GLU A 517 25.12 1.53 -9.96
N GLU A 518 24.06 2.36 -9.99
CA GLU A 518 23.94 3.39 -11.01
C GLU A 518 25.04 4.46 -10.88
N CYS A 519 25.47 4.77 -9.65
CA CYS A 519 26.60 5.66 -9.42
C CYS A 519 27.92 5.06 -9.91
N LYS A 520 28.16 3.76 -9.71
CA LYS A 520 29.35 3.07 -10.26
C LYS A 520 29.39 3.18 -11.79
N LEU A 521 28.26 2.90 -12.45
CA LEU A 521 28.16 3.05 -13.91
C LEU A 521 28.39 4.51 -14.35
N ALA A 522 27.81 5.48 -13.65
CA ALA A 522 28.01 6.90 -13.93
C ALA A 522 29.48 7.32 -13.78
N VAL A 523 30.20 6.77 -12.80
CA VAL A 523 31.63 7.02 -12.60
C VAL A 523 32.44 6.51 -13.79
N GLU A 524 32.16 5.33 -14.33
CA GLU A 524 32.80 4.81 -15.52
C GLU A 524 32.53 5.68 -16.77
N GLU A 525 31.28 6.15 -16.94
CA GLU A 525 30.91 7.08 -18.01
C GLU A 525 31.65 8.43 -17.87
N LEU A 526 31.84 8.94 -16.65
CA LEU A 526 32.58 10.17 -16.36
C LEU A 526 34.09 10.00 -16.60
N LYS A 527 34.64 8.86 -16.21
CA LYS A 527 36.05 8.51 -16.47
C LYS A 527 36.35 8.50 -17.96
N ALA A 528 35.43 7.98 -18.79
CA ALA A 528 35.57 8.03 -20.25
C ALA A 528 35.60 9.48 -20.81
N LYS A 529 35.07 10.45 -20.06
CA LYS A 529 35.12 11.90 -20.36
C LYS A 529 36.27 12.64 -19.68
N GLY A 530 37.17 11.91 -19.03
CA GLY A 530 38.32 12.49 -18.33
C GLY A 530 38.02 13.08 -16.94
N VAL A 531 36.89 12.80 -16.35
CA VAL A 531 36.49 13.29 -15.02
C VAL A 531 36.91 12.30 -13.94
N SER A 532 37.72 12.74 -12.99
CA SER A 532 38.17 11.94 -11.85
C SER A 532 37.14 12.04 -10.69
N THR A 533 36.50 10.93 -10.36
CA THR A 533 35.37 10.92 -9.44
C THR A 533 35.62 10.05 -8.21
N THR A 534 35.44 10.64 -7.02
CA THR A 534 35.30 9.89 -5.75
C THR A 534 33.85 9.43 -5.59
N LEU A 535 33.65 8.15 -5.30
CA LEU A 535 32.34 7.58 -4.97
C LEU A 535 32.33 7.12 -3.52
N ILE A 536 31.36 7.63 -2.75
CA ILE A 536 31.15 7.31 -1.34
C ILE A 536 29.77 6.71 -1.15
N ASP A 537 29.70 5.59 -0.47
CA ASP A 537 28.48 5.05 0.11
C ASP A 537 28.32 5.66 1.51
N ALA A 538 27.37 6.56 1.65
CA ALA A 538 27.14 7.30 2.89
C ALA A 538 26.59 6.43 4.02
N ARG A 539 25.89 5.31 3.71
CA ARG A 539 25.29 4.35 4.65
C ARG A 539 24.24 4.94 5.59
N PHE A 540 24.51 6.14 6.15
CA PHE A 540 23.68 6.81 7.15
C PHE A 540 23.13 8.13 6.61
N ALA A 541 21.81 8.27 6.68
CA ALA A 541 21.18 9.59 6.55
C ALA A 541 21.31 10.37 7.88
N LYS A 542 21.38 9.63 9.01
CA LYS A 542 21.60 10.17 10.34
C LYS A 542 22.21 9.11 11.27
N PRO A 543 23.26 9.45 12.06
CA PRO A 543 24.04 10.69 11.94
C PRO A 543 24.85 10.72 10.64
N LEU A 544 25.18 11.92 10.16
CA LEU A 544 26.10 12.11 9.03
C LEU A 544 27.54 11.80 9.42
N ASP A 545 28.34 11.26 8.49
CA ASP A 545 29.80 11.24 8.62
C ASP A 545 30.37 12.64 8.29
N GLU A 546 30.28 13.54 9.28
CA GLU A 546 30.73 14.93 9.09
C GLU A 546 32.19 15.03 8.67
N GLU A 547 33.06 14.20 9.25
CA GLU A 547 34.50 14.20 8.95
C GLU A 547 34.77 13.85 7.48
N LEU A 548 34.17 12.74 7.01
CA LEU A 548 34.32 12.29 5.62
C LEU A 548 33.73 13.30 4.64
N ILE A 549 32.54 13.84 4.95
CA ILE A 549 31.85 14.84 4.11
C ILE A 549 32.68 16.12 4.01
N LEU A 550 33.15 16.67 5.15
CA LEU A 550 33.94 17.90 5.16
C LEU A 550 35.32 17.74 4.52
N LYS A 551 35.94 16.57 4.69
CA LYS A 551 37.19 16.24 3.98
C LYS A 551 36.97 16.23 2.48
N SER A 552 35.98 15.47 2.03
CA SER A 552 35.65 15.36 0.59
C SER A 552 35.23 16.70 -0.02
N ALA A 553 34.53 17.55 0.74
CA ALA A 553 34.16 18.88 0.28
C ALA A 553 35.35 19.83 0.07
N LYS A 554 36.46 19.61 0.79
CA LYS A 554 37.72 20.39 0.62
C LYS A 554 38.57 19.89 -0.54
N GLU A 555 38.47 18.60 -0.86
CA GLU A 555 39.34 17.94 -1.85
C GLU A 555 38.75 17.95 -3.27
N HIS A 556 37.46 18.36 -3.46
CA HIS A 556 36.77 18.31 -4.74
C HIS A 556 36.13 19.66 -5.09
N GLU A 557 36.01 19.96 -6.38
CA GLU A 557 35.33 21.17 -6.87
C GLU A 557 33.82 21.05 -6.92
N LEU A 558 33.30 19.81 -7.05
CA LEU A 558 31.87 19.50 -7.11
C LEU A 558 31.54 18.34 -6.16
N MET A 559 30.56 18.55 -5.32
CA MET A 559 29.93 17.47 -4.54
C MET A 559 28.49 17.28 -4.96
N ILE A 560 28.09 16.02 -5.16
CA ILE A 560 26.73 15.65 -5.52
C ILE A 560 26.22 14.57 -4.56
N THR A 561 25.00 14.75 -4.05
CA THR A 561 24.32 13.72 -3.26
C THR A 561 23.29 12.99 -4.11
N ILE A 562 23.18 11.67 -3.94
CA ILE A 562 22.22 10.80 -4.65
C ILE A 562 21.41 10.04 -3.61
N GLU A 563 20.07 10.13 -3.66
CA GLU A 563 19.17 9.39 -2.79
C GLU A 563 17.84 9.04 -3.47
N GLU A 564 17.21 7.93 -3.04
CA GLU A 564 15.87 7.52 -3.47
C GLU A 564 14.80 8.09 -2.51
N GLY A 565 14.93 9.35 -2.17
CA GLY A 565 14.04 10.07 -1.26
C GLY A 565 13.60 11.39 -1.87
N SER A 566 12.60 12.01 -1.25
CA SER A 566 12.13 13.35 -1.61
C SER A 566 13.15 14.43 -1.20
N ILE A 567 12.97 15.62 -1.73
CA ILE A 567 13.66 16.82 -1.22
C ILE A 567 13.40 16.97 0.29
N GLY A 568 14.38 17.41 1.06
CA GLY A 568 14.32 17.46 2.53
C GLY A 568 15.04 16.29 3.22
N GLY A 569 15.45 15.26 2.47
CA GLY A 569 16.17 14.11 2.98
C GLY A 569 17.68 14.31 3.14
N PHE A 570 18.46 13.27 2.84
CA PHE A 570 19.91 13.20 3.05
C PHE A 570 20.67 14.37 2.42
N GLY A 571 20.41 14.66 1.14
CA GLY A 571 21.08 15.76 0.46
C GLY A 571 20.82 17.13 1.09
N SER A 572 19.64 17.32 1.68
CA SER A 572 19.31 18.56 2.41
C SER A 572 20.08 18.66 3.73
N HIS A 573 20.25 17.55 4.47
CA HIS A 573 21.06 17.51 5.68
C HIS A 573 22.54 17.75 5.39
N VAL A 574 23.08 17.14 4.32
CA VAL A 574 24.47 17.39 3.87
C VAL A 574 24.65 18.86 3.48
N LYS A 575 23.70 19.41 2.70
CA LYS A 575 23.74 20.83 2.30
C LYS A 575 23.75 21.77 3.51
N ASN A 576 22.90 21.49 4.51
CA ASN A 576 22.85 22.29 5.74
C ASN A 576 24.17 22.23 6.50
N LEU A 577 24.75 21.04 6.69
CA LEU A 577 26.06 20.85 7.31
C LEU A 577 27.14 21.69 6.59
N LEU A 578 27.20 21.61 5.26
CA LEU A 578 28.21 22.35 4.47
C LEU A 578 28.03 23.88 4.58
N ALA A 579 26.76 24.35 4.62
CA ALA A 579 26.47 25.77 4.79
C ALA A 579 26.88 26.28 6.18
N GLU A 580 26.51 25.57 7.25
CA GLU A 580 26.86 25.93 8.64
C GLU A 580 28.37 25.92 8.88
N ARG A 581 29.12 25.08 8.17
CA ARG A 581 30.60 25.02 8.23
C ARG A 581 31.29 26.01 7.28
N GLY A 582 30.56 26.89 6.58
CA GLY A 582 31.09 27.88 5.67
C GLY A 582 31.84 27.29 4.46
N VAL A 583 31.51 26.07 4.05
CA VAL A 583 32.19 25.40 2.94
C VAL A 583 31.89 26.06 1.60
N PHE A 584 30.67 26.55 1.43
CA PHE A 584 30.26 27.23 0.20
C PHE A 584 30.96 28.54 -0.04
N ASP A 585 31.42 29.21 1.03
CA ASP A 585 32.23 30.46 0.95
C ASP A 585 33.60 30.24 0.27
N LYS A 586 34.01 28.96 0.15
CA LYS A 586 35.26 28.55 -0.50
C LYS A 586 35.08 28.05 -1.94
N GLY A 587 33.87 28.22 -2.50
CA GLY A 587 33.59 27.97 -3.91
C GLY A 587 33.17 26.54 -4.27
N LEU A 588 32.88 25.66 -3.30
CA LEU A 588 32.36 24.33 -3.59
C LEU A 588 31.03 24.40 -4.37
N LYS A 589 31.00 23.74 -5.54
CA LYS A 589 29.73 23.47 -6.24
C LYS A 589 29.03 22.30 -5.58
N PHE A 590 27.72 22.46 -5.25
CA PHE A 590 26.93 21.41 -4.65
C PHE A 590 25.59 21.21 -5.38
N ARG A 591 25.18 19.96 -5.57
CA ARG A 591 23.84 19.62 -6.08
C ARG A 591 23.34 18.37 -5.37
N SER A 592 22.02 18.33 -5.15
CA SER A 592 21.31 17.11 -4.71
C SER A 592 20.53 16.52 -5.89
N MET A 593 20.57 15.20 -6.01
CA MET A 593 19.71 14.43 -6.90
C MET A 593 18.81 13.56 -6.03
N THR A 594 17.53 13.87 -6.08
CA THR A 594 16.44 13.27 -5.30
C THR A 594 15.33 12.87 -6.25
N LEU A 595 14.30 12.21 -5.75
CA LEU A 595 13.04 12.10 -6.50
C LEU A 595 12.51 13.52 -6.79
N PRO A 596 11.93 13.75 -7.98
CA PRO A 596 11.36 15.04 -8.35
C PRO A 596 10.15 15.40 -7.47
N ASP A 597 9.73 16.67 -7.49
CA ASP A 597 8.55 17.17 -6.78
C ASP A 597 7.26 16.79 -7.53
N GLU A 598 7.13 15.49 -7.82
CA GLU A 598 5.95 14.88 -8.43
C GLU A 598 5.78 13.42 -8.00
N PHE A 599 4.55 12.92 -8.02
CA PHE A 599 4.27 11.52 -7.81
C PHE A 599 4.52 10.72 -9.09
N ILE A 600 5.54 9.86 -9.07
CA ILE A 600 5.88 9.01 -10.22
C ILE A 600 4.91 7.83 -10.29
N GLU A 601 4.21 7.72 -11.42
CA GLU A 601 3.22 6.67 -11.66
C GLU A 601 3.88 5.29 -11.88
N GLN A 602 3.04 4.26 -11.87
CA GLN A 602 3.47 2.88 -12.04
C GLN A 602 4.15 2.64 -13.41
N ASP A 603 5.28 1.97 -13.39
CA ASP A 603 5.97 1.45 -14.57
C ASP A 603 7.01 0.38 -14.13
N ASP A 604 7.83 -0.08 -15.04
CA ASP A 604 9.07 -0.79 -14.72
C ASP A 604 9.98 0.09 -13.85
N PRO A 605 10.57 -0.44 -12.76
CA PRO A 605 11.41 0.36 -11.86
C PRO A 605 12.52 1.15 -12.57
N LYS A 606 13.17 0.57 -13.59
CA LYS A 606 14.23 1.26 -14.33
C LYS A 606 13.69 2.49 -15.06
N LYS A 607 12.51 2.39 -15.67
CA LYS A 607 11.85 3.52 -16.33
C LYS A 607 11.37 4.57 -15.32
N MET A 608 10.90 4.15 -14.15
CA MET A 608 10.52 5.08 -13.09
C MET A 608 11.74 5.88 -12.62
N TYR A 609 12.90 5.23 -12.41
CA TYR A 609 14.13 5.93 -12.05
C TYR A 609 14.73 6.74 -13.20
N ASP A 610 14.49 6.35 -14.46
CA ASP A 610 14.82 7.16 -15.63
C ASP A 610 14.04 8.48 -15.63
N LYS A 611 12.74 8.39 -15.39
CA LYS A 611 11.86 9.56 -15.22
C LYS A 611 12.27 10.42 -14.02
N ALA A 612 12.73 9.80 -12.93
CA ALA A 612 13.25 10.49 -11.75
C ALA A 612 14.62 11.16 -12.00
N GLY A 613 15.31 10.83 -13.10
CA GLY A 613 16.65 11.35 -13.38
C GLY A 613 17.74 10.71 -12.53
N LEU A 614 17.56 9.49 -12.03
CA LEU A 614 18.46 8.82 -11.08
C LEU A 614 19.15 7.56 -11.63
N ASN A 615 19.13 7.35 -12.95
CA ASN A 615 19.94 6.32 -13.62
C ASN A 615 21.31 6.88 -14.01
N SER A 616 22.26 6.01 -14.31
CA SER A 616 23.67 6.35 -14.57
C SER A 616 23.86 7.46 -15.60
N SER A 617 23.14 7.37 -16.71
CA SER A 617 23.25 8.35 -17.81
C SER A 617 22.78 9.76 -17.41
N GLN A 618 21.74 9.88 -16.58
CA GLN A 618 21.29 11.17 -16.08
C GLN A 618 22.24 11.73 -15.00
N ILE A 619 22.78 10.85 -14.14
CA ILE A 619 23.77 11.23 -13.14
C ILE A 619 25.03 11.75 -13.82
N SER A 620 25.60 11.00 -14.77
CA SER A 620 26.82 11.39 -15.49
C SER A 620 26.60 12.65 -16.33
N LYS A 621 25.46 12.78 -16.98
CA LYS A 621 25.10 13.99 -17.74
C LYS A 621 25.00 15.21 -16.83
N LYS A 622 24.29 15.10 -15.70
CA LYS A 622 24.14 16.22 -14.74
C LYS A 622 25.50 16.72 -14.24
N ILE A 623 26.43 15.80 -13.94
CA ILE A 623 27.77 16.13 -13.51
C ILE A 623 28.55 16.83 -14.64
N ALA A 624 28.54 16.26 -15.85
CA ALA A 624 29.19 16.82 -17.01
C ALA A 624 28.68 18.24 -17.34
N ASP A 625 27.38 18.44 -17.29
CA ASP A 625 26.74 19.74 -17.53
C ASP A 625 27.23 20.81 -16.54
N ILE A 626 27.41 20.46 -15.26
CA ILE A 626 27.90 21.38 -14.22
C ILE A 626 29.37 21.72 -14.42
N LEU A 627 30.19 20.74 -14.84
CA LEU A 627 31.62 20.92 -15.02
C LEU A 627 31.99 21.68 -16.31
N PHE A 628 31.31 21.37 -17.42
CA PHE A 628 31.67 21.80 -18.76
C PHE A 628 30.81 22.94 -19.33
N GLN A 629 29.66 23.27 -18.71
CA GLN A 629 28.89 24.45 -19.11
C GLN A 629 29.59 25.73 -18.61
N LYS A 630 29.97 26.63 -19.53
CA LYS A 630 30.27 28.03 -19.20
C LYS A 630 29.05 28.63 -18.53
N GLU A 631 29.22 29.25 -17.37
CA GLU A 631 28.16 29.90 -16.59
C GLU A 631 27.42 30.94 -17.44
N THR A 632 26.26 30.57 -17.94
CA THR A 632 25.27 31.54 -18.39
C THR A 632 24.37 31.83 -17.18
N ILE A 633 24.79 32.81 -16.37
CA ILE A 633 23.95 33.35 -15.31
C ILE A 633 22.74 33.99 -15.97
N ARG A 634 21.61 33.29 -16.04
CA ARG A 634 20.32 33.91 -16.32
C ARG A 634 19.91 34.68 -15.07
N VAL A 635 20.24 35.97 -15.03
CA VAL A 635 19.58 36.92 -14.12
C VAL A 635 18.14 37.02 -14.57
N VAL A 636 17.23 36.40 -13.83
CA VAL A 636 15.81 36.66 -13.98
C VAL A 636 15.63 38.07 -13.46
N LYS A 637 15.52 39.04 -14.38
CA LYS A 637 15.01 40.39 -14.04
C LYS A 637 13.52 40.22 -13.72
N ASN A 638 13.17 40.58 -12.48
CA ASN A 638 11.79 40.76 -12.03
C ASN A 638 11.00 41.70 -12.93
#